data_cab33bf14ef858bb4ac6c223eb9140c8
#
_entry.id   cab33bf14ef858bb4ac6c223eb9140c8
#
_cell.length_a   1.000
_cell.length_b   1.000
_cell.length_c   1.000
_cell.angle_alpha   90.00
_cell.angle_beta   90.00
_cell.angle_gamma   90.00
#
_symmetry.space_group_name_H-M   'P 1'
#
loop_
_entity.id
_entity.type
_entity.pdbx_description
1 polymer ?
#
loop_
_entity_poly.entity_id
_entity_poly.type
_entity_poly.pdbx_seq_one_letter_code
_entity_poly.pdbx_strand_id
1 'polypeptide(L)'
;MQEKKTYTFEEAYEATLNYFDGDALAARVWVSKYAMKDGMGHIYEQTPTDMHWRIAHEIARIETNYPHPLTAEEVFALLDHFRYIIPAGSPMTGIGNDHQIASLSNCFVIGIDGDADSYGAIMRLDEEQVQLMKRRGGVGHDLSQIRPKGTPVNNSALTSTGLVPFMERFSNSTREVAQDGRRGALMLSVSIKHPDAGAFIDAKMEEGKVTGANVSVRISDEFMRAAAENGYFTQQFPVDSDHPWVRKQISARKLWEKIVHNAWKSAEPGILFWDTIIRESIPDCYADLGFRTTSTNPCGEIPLCPYDSCRLLALNLYSYVLNPFTSEAHFDFDTFSRHAQMAQRIMDDIVDLELEKIDGIIAKIDSDPQAEDVKYAERRLWEKIKEKTAMGRRTGVGITAEGDMLAALGLRYGTQEATDFAVKVQRTLALNAYRASVTMAQERGAFAIYDAQRETGNPFIQRIKEADGALYDDMVRFGRRNIACLTIAPTGTTSLMTQTTSGIEPVFVPVYKRRRKVNPNDTDVRVDYVDEVGDAFEEYIVYHQKFQKWMTTEGIDPTLPYSQEELDALVARSPYYKATANDVDWLMKVRMQGAIQKWVDHSISVTVNLPSGVDEALVNQLYMEAWQCGCKGCTIYRDGSRSGVMLSVSKKNKEDAQDSEAKDLRQATEIRKPVFQQPPVLETRPKELDCDVVRFQNNKEKWVAFVGLVDGRPYEIFTGLQDDEEGIVLPKTVTKGKIIKQTNPDGTHRYDFQFKNRRGYKTTVEGLSEKFNPEYWNYAKLISGVLRYRMPISHVIKLVGSLQLKSEHINTWKVGVERALKKYVSDGTKANGQVCPVCGQETLVYQEGCLLCTNCGASRCG
;
A
#
# COMPACT_ATOMS: atom_id res chain seq x y z
N MET A 1 14.32 -27.82 -29.41
CA MET A 1 14.17 -27.20 -28.09
C MET A 1 13.52 -28.24 -27.19
N GLN A 2 14.18 -28.68 -26.12
CA GLN A 2 13.49 -29.48 -25.11
C GLN A 2 12.37 -28.62 -24.55
N GLU A 3 11.12 -29.14 -24.53
CA GLU A 3 10.01 -28.48 -23.83
C GLU A 3 10.42 -28.27 -22.36
N LYS A 4 10.53 -27.02 -21.95
CA LYS A 4 10.75 -26.70 -20.54
C LYS A 4 9.56 -27.21 -19.75
N LYS A 5 9.78 -28.00 -18.69
CA LYS A 5 8.74 -28.49 -17.81
C LYS A 5 7.98 -27.34 -17.17
N THR A 6 6.67 -27.43 -17.16
CA THR A 6 5.77 -26.46 -16.53
C THR A 6 4.97 -27.13 -15.42
N TYR A 7 4.51 -26.34 -14.46
CA TYR A 7 3.76 -26.77 -13.30
C TYR A 7 2.45 -26.01 -13.20
N THR A 8 1.42 -26.67 -12.68
CA THR A 8 0.21 -25.99 -12.24
C THR A 8 0.46 -25.19 -10.98
N PHE A 9 -0.47 -24.30 -10.62
CA PHE A 9 -0.38 -23.56 -9.37
C PHE A 9 -0.38 -24.49 -8.15
N GLU A 10 -1.23 -25.52 -8.18
CA GLU A 10 -1.37 -26.51 -7.12
C GLU A 10 -0.08 -27.32 -6.92
N GLU A 11 0.51 -27.82 -8.02
CA GLU A 11 1.77 -28.57 -7.95
C GLU A 11 2.92 -27.74 -7.38
N ALA A 12 3.07 -26.49 -7.84
CA ALA A 12 4.07 -25.57 -7.31
C ALA A 12 3.79 -25.17 -5.85
N TYR A 13 2.51 -24.99 -5.50
CA TYR A 13 2.12 -24.63 -4.13
C TYR A 13 2.38 -25.78 -3.14
N GLU A 14 2.01 -27.01 -3.45
CA GLU A 14 2.26 -28.18 -2.59
C GLU A 14 3.76 -28.41 -2.37
N ALA A 15 4.57 -28.33 -3.43
CA ALA A 15 6.02 -28.46 -3.32
C ALA A 15 6.63 -27.33 -2.49
N THR A 16 6.16 -26.09 -2.69
CA THR A 16 6.64 -24.92 -1.96
C THR A 16 6.16 -24.90 -0.51
N LEU A 17 4.99 -25.46 -0.21
CA LEU A 17 4.50 -25.63 1.16
C LEU A 17 5.46 -26.54 1.97
N ASN A 18 5.93 -27.63 1.36
CA ASN A 18 6.96 -28.49 1.96
C ASN A 18 8.30 -27.75 2.14
N TYR A 19 8.71 -26.92 1.17
CA TYR A 19 9.92 -26.11 1.25
C TYR A 19 9.92 -25.14 2.44
N PHE A 20 8.75 -24.58 2.81
CA PHE A 20 8.58 -23.68 3.94
C PHE A 20 8.05 -24.36 5.23
N ASP A 21 8.25 -25.68 5.39
CA ASP A 21 7.84 -26.44 6.57
C ASP A 21 6.36 -26.24 6.96
N GLY A 22 5.48 -26.13 5.96
CA GLY A 22 4.04 -25.96 6.14
C GLY A 22 3.54 -24.52 6.25
N ASP A 23 4.40 -23.52 6.08
CA ASP A 23 3.97 -22.10 6.05
C ASP A 23 3.21 -21.77 4.76
N ALA A 24 1.88 -21.88 4.84
CA ALA A 24 0.96 -21.63 3.73
C ALA A 24 1.02 -20.19 3.17
N LEU A 25 1.36 -19.22 4.01
CA LEU A 25 1.44 -17.82 3.58
C LEU A 25 2.72 -17.59 2.76
N ALA A 26 3.86 -18.05 3.25
CA ALA A 26 5.14 -17.98 2.54
C ALA A 26 5.05 -18.70 1.18
N ALA A 27 4.52 -19.93 1.17
CA ALA A 27 4.34 -20.72 -0.06
C ALA A 27 3.45 -20.02 -1.09
N ARG A 28 2.28 -19.55 -0.68
CA ARG A 28 1.35 -18.84 -1.57
C ARG A 28 1.96 -17.55 -2.13
N VAL A 29 2.66 -16.79 -1.28
CA VAL A 29 3.31 -15.53 -1.69
C VAL A 29 4.40 -15.81 -2.72
N TRP A 30 5.23 -16.82 -2.52
CA TRP A 30 6.29 -17.15 -3.48
C TRP A 30 5.70 -17.58 -4.84
N VAL A 31 4.79 -18.56 -4.86
CA VAL A 31 4.17 -19.04 -6.11
C VAL A 31 3.45 -17.92 -6.84
N SER A 32 2.70 -17.06 -6.12
CA SER A 32 1.91 -16.00 -6.75
C SER A 32 2.76 -14.86 -7.30
N LYS A 33 3.88 -14.48 -6.64
CA LYS A 33 4.61 -13.25 -6.92
C LYS A 33 6.00 -13.43 -7.50
N TYR A 34 6.67 -14.57 -7.25
CA TYR A 34 8.11 -14.72 -7.52
C TYR A 34 8.46 -15.88 -8.44
N ALA A 35 7.69 -16.96 -8.44
CA ALA A 35 7.90 -18.08 -9.37
C ALA A 35 7.87 -17.57 -10.82
N MET A 36 8.83 -18.02 -11.63
CA MET A 36 8.93 -17.63 -13.04
C MET A 36 7.72 -18.09 -13.83
N LYS A 37 7.08 -17.15 -14.55
CA LYS A 37 5.87 -17.37 -15.33
C LYS A 37 5.98 -16.72 -16.69
N ASP A 38 5.29 -17.30 -17.67
CA ASP A 38 5.06 -16.65 -18.97
C ASP A 38 3.79 -15.78 -18.96
N GLY A 39 3.50 -15.13 -20.09
CA GLY A 39 2.30 -14.31 -20.28
C GLY A 39 0.98 -15.08 -20.29
N MET A 40 1.00 -16.43 -20.34
CA MET A 40 -0.16 -17.31 -20.26
C MET A 40 -0.37 -17.87 -18.85
N GLY A 41 0.54 -17.60 -17.92
CA GLY A 41 0.47 -18.04 -16.54
C GLY A 41 1.09 -19.42 -16.26
N HIS A 42 1.78 -20.03 -17.23
CA HIS A 42 2.52 -21.27 -16.99
C HIS A 42 3.68 -21.02 -16.03
N ILE A 43 3.85 -21.85 -15.01
CA ILE A 43 4.89 -21.74 -14.00
C ILE A 43 6.05 -22.65 -14.40
N TYR A 44 7.27 -22.14 -14.41
CA TYR A 44 8.49 -22.85 -14.82
C TYR A 44 9.38 -23.27 -13.65
N GLU A 45 9.05 -22.89 -12.44
CA GLU A 45 9.77 -23.17 -11.21
C GLU A 45 8.85 -23.86 -10.21
N GLN A 46 9.26 -25.01 -9.69
CA GLN A 46 8.46 -25.78 -8.74
C GLN A 46 8.59 -25.25 -7.31
N THR A 47 9.80 -24.84 -6.95
CA THR A 47 10.16 -24.36 -5.59
C THR A 47 11.12 -23.17 -5.66
N PRO A 48 11.32 -22.44 -4.55
CA PRO A 48 12.36 -21.42 -4.46
C PRO A 48 13.78 -21.91 -4.83
N THR A 49 14.08 -23.19 -4.67
CA THR A 49 15.37 -23.76 -5.08
C THR A 49 15.65 -23.54 -6.57
N ASP A 50 14.65 -23.74 -7.43
CA ASP A 50 14.80 -23.53 -8.88
C ASP A 50 15.12 -22.07 -9.19
N MET A 51 14.44 -21.13 -8.51
CA MET A 51 14.70 -19.70 -8.62
C MET A 51 16.12 -19.34 -8.15
N HIS A 52 16.56 -19.88 -7.03
CA HIS A 52 17.89 -19.62 -6.50
C HIS A 52 19.00 -20.11 -7.43
N TRP A 53 18.83 -21.30 -8.04
CA TRP A 53 19.76 -21.80 -9.06
C TRP A 53 19.76 -20.92 -10.31
N ARG A 54 18.61 -20.48 -10.80
CA ARG A 54 18.52 -19.55 -11.93
C ARG A 54 19.32 -18.27 -11.66
N ILE A 55 19.12 -17.67 -10.49
CA ILE A 55 19.85 -16.46 -10.09
C ILE A 55 21.34 -16.74 -9.96
N ALA A 56 21.72 -17.84 -9.32
CA ALA A 56 23.11 -18.20 -9.09
C ALA A 56 23.89 -18.43 -10.42
N HIS A 57 23.28 -19.08 -11.40
CA HIS A 57 23.88 -19.27 -12.71
C HIS A 57 24.10 -17.95 -13.46
N GLU A 58 23.12 -17.03 -13.40
CA GLU A 58 23.26 -15.72 -14.06
C GLU A 58 24.31 -14.83 -13.39
N ILE A 59 24.40 -14.83 -12.07
CA ILE A 59 25.48 -14.14 -11.34
C ILE A 59 26.83 -14.75 -11.72
N ALA A 60 26.98 -16.07 -11.66
CA ALA A 60 28.23 -16.75 -12.05
C ALA A 60 28.60 -16.46 -13.52
N ARG A 61 27.61 -16.35 -14.42
CA ARG A 61 27.86 -15.94 -15.81
C ARG A 61 28.51 -14.56 -15.91
N ILE A 62 28.00 -13.58 -15.17
CA ILE A 62 28.60 -12.23 -15.11
C ILE A 62 30.00 -12.28 -14.51
N GLU A 63 30.19 -13.01 -13.42
CA GLU A 63 31.46 -13.16 -12.73
C GLU A 63 32.57 -13.69 -13.62
N THR A 64 32.26 -14.50 -14.64
CA THR A 64 33.28 -15.00 -15.59
C THR A 64 34.02 -13.88 -16.38
N ASN A 65 33.46 -12.67 -16.40
CA ASN A 65 34.07 -11.51 -17.03
C ASN A 65 35.14 -10.86 -16.14
N TYR A 66 35.31 -11.30 -14.90
CA TYR A 66 36.12 -10.63 -13.89
C TYR A 66 37.11 -11.58 -13.20
N PRO A 67 38.20 -11.04 -12.59
CA PRO A 67 39.11 -11.83 -11.77
C PRO A 67 38.42 -12.47 -10.56
N HIS A 68 38.86 -13.66 -10.19
CA HIS A 68 38.38 -14.40 -9.02
C HIS A 68 36.86 -14.60 -9.00
N PRO A 69 36.29 -15.18 -10.07
CA PRO A 69 34.84 -15.31 -10.21
C PRO A 69 34.24 -16.17 -9.11
N LEU A 70 33.08 -15.75 -8.61
CA LEU A 70 32.21 -16.59 -7.78
C LEU A 70 31.58 -17.69 -8.64
N THR A 71 31.52 -18.91 -8.10
CA THR A 71 30.82 -20.03 -8.74
C THR A 71 29.32 -19.97 -8.48
N ALA A 72 28.54 -20.67 -9.31
CA ALA A 72 27.11 -20.78 -9.09
C ALA A 72 26.75 -21.45 -7.75
N GLU A 73 27.56 -22.45 -7.33
CA GLU A 73 27.41 -23.14 -6.05
C GLU A 73 27.64 -22.22 -4.85
N GLU A 74 28.66 -21.35 -4.92
CA GLU A 74 28.94 -20.35 -3.87
C GLU A 74 27.79 -19.35 -3.75
N VAL A 75 27.29 -18.85 -4.86
CA VAL A 75 26.14 -17.93 -4.87
C VAL A 75 24.87 -18.63 -4.39
N PHE A 76 24.59 -19.86 -4.86
CA PHE A 76 23.44 -20.64 -4.42
C PHE A 76 23.44 -20.86 -2.91
N ALA A 77 24.57 -21.22 -2.32
CA ALA A 77 24.70 -21.46 -0.88
C ALA A 77 24.38 -20.21 -0.03
N LEU A 78 24.51 -19.01 -0.59
CA LEU A 78 24.14 -17.75 0.06
C LEU A 78 22.63 -17.48 -0.03
N LEU A 79 21.97 -17.93 -1.11
CA LEU A 79 20.58 -17.64 -1.42
C LEU A 79 19.62 -18.69 -0.82
N ASP A 80 20.06 -19.98 -0.83
CA ASP A 80 19.17 -21.11 -0.57
C ASP A 80 18.47 -21.00 0.78
N HIS A 81 17.19 -21.39 0.80
CA HIS A 81 16.29 -21.26 1.95
C HIS A 81 16.14 -19.81 2.47
N PHE A 82 16.43 -18.79 1.63
CA PHE A 82 16.45 -17.38 2.04
C PHE A 82 17.31 -17.15 3.30
N ARG A 83 18.38 -17.93 3.41
CA ARG A 83 19.15 -18.03 4.64
C ARG A 83 20.00 -16.79 4.92
N TYR A 84 20.86 -16.41 3.98
CA TYR A 84 21.85 -15.35 4.22
C TYR A 84 21.58 -14.10 3.39
N ILE A 85 21.42 -14.24 2.07
CA ILE A 85 21.21 -13.14 1.12
C ILE A 85 19.86 -13.30 0.43
N ILE A 86 19.08 -12.23 0.45
CA ILE A 86 17.73 -12.21 -0.13
C ILE A 86 17.67 -11.07 -1.15
N PRO A 87 17.70 -11.35 -2.46
CA PRO A 87 17.44 -10.35 -3.47
C PRO A 87 16.03 -9.77 -3.33
N ALA A 88 15.85 -8.51 -3.69
CA ALA A 88 14.51 -7.92 -3.71
C ALA A 88 13.65 -8.45 -4.87
N GLY A 89 12.36 -8.09 -4.87
CA GLY A 89 11.38 -8.69 -5.77
C GLY A 89 11.70 -8.60 -7.25
N SER A 90 12.22 -7.46 -7.75
CA SER A 90 12.56 -7.33 -9.17
C SER A 90 13.75 -8.20 -9.59
N PRO A 91 14.88 -8.25 -8.84
CA PRO A 91 15.93 -9.23 -9.08
C PRO A 91 15.43 -10.68 -9.03
N MET A 92 14.66 -11.06 -8.01
CA MET A 92 14.14 -12.44 -7.88
C MET A 92 13.30 -12.87 -9.10
N THR A 93 12.44 -11.99 -9.61
CA THR A 93 11.57 -12.32 -10.74
C THR A 93 12.23 -12.14 -12.10
N GLY A 94 13.19 -11.22 -12.22
CA GLY A 94 13.71 -10.77 -13.51
C GLY A 94 15.05 -11.38 -13.94
N ILE A 95 15.92 -11.74 -12.99
CA ILE A 95 17.24 -12.35 -13.34
C ILE A 95 16.99 -13.69 -14.05
N GLY A 96 17.57 -13.87 -15.24
CA GLY A 96 17.41 -15.09 -16.04
C GLY A 96 15.98 -15.38 -16.52
N ASN A 97 15.06 -14.42 -16.40
CA ASN A 97 13.68 -14.53 -16.90
C ASN A 97 13.59 -13.87 -18.31
N ASP A 98 13.36 -14.69 -19.32
CA ASP A 98 13.18 -14.26 -20.72
C ASP A 98 11.71 -14.12 -21.13
N HIS A 99 10.77 -14.52 -20.27
CA HIS A 99 9.33 -14.42 -20.54
C HIS A 99 8.77 -13.01 -20.28
N GLN A 100 9.47 -12.22 -19.47
CA GLN A 100 9.08 -10.85 -19.13
C GLN A 100 10.21 -9.86 -19.40
N ILE A 101 9.94 -8.86 -20.22
CA ILE A 101 10.89 -7.78 -20.50
C ILE A 101 10.67 -6.68 -19.43
N ALA A 102 11.41 -6.80 -18.35
CA ALA A 102 11.30 -5.94 -17.17
C ALA A 102 12.69 -5.57 -16.63
N SER A 103 12.76 -4.49 -15.87
CA SER A 103 13.95 -4.04 -15.16
C SER A 103 14.18 -4.87 -13.89
N LEU A 104 15.43 -5.01 -13.49
CA LEU A 104 15.85 -5.57 -12.21
C LEU A 104 15.85 -4.50 -11.10
N SER A 105 15.71 -3.22 -11.45
CA SER A 105 15.62 -2.13 -10.49
C SER A 105 14.22 -2.05 -9.90
N ASN A 106 14.14 -1.90 -8.58
CA ASN A 106 12.87 -1.76 -7.86
C ASN A 106 12.38 -0.30 -7.85
N CYS A 107 13.33 0.65 -7.90
CA CYS A 107 13.09 2.04 -7.53
C CYS A 107 13.78 3.00 -8.50
N PHE A 108 13.03 4.01 -8.92
CA PHE A 108 13.48 5.07 -9.82
C PHE A 108 13.02 6.41 -9.30
N VAL A 109 13.78 7.44 -9.62
CA VAL A 109 13.32 8.83 -9.56
C VAL A 109 13.36 9.39 -10.98
N ILE A 110 12.34 10.11 -11.36
CA ILE A 110 12.26 10.86 -12.61
C ILE A 110 12.16 12.35 -12.32
N GLY A 111 12.48 13.13 -13.29
CA GLY A 111 12.41 14.59 -13.24
C GLY A 111 12.83 15.12 -14.58
N ILE A 112 12.58 16.38 -14.82
CA ILE A 112 12.92 17.00 -16.08
C ILE A 112 14.13 17.89 -15.85
N ASP A 113 15.15 17.71 -16.67
CA ASP A 113 16.28 18.67 -16.75
C ASP A 113 15.75 19.99 -17.28
N GLY A 114 15.72 21.05 -16.45
CA GLY A 114 15.23 22.37 -16.82
C GLY A 114 13.79 22.65 -16.38
N ASP A 115 12.97 23.24 -17.25
CA ASP A 115 11.63 23.76 -16.91
C ASP A 115 10.57 22.65 -16.81
N ALA A 116 10.48 22.00 -15.66
CA ALA A 116 9.38 21.07 -15.34
C ALA A 116 7.99 21.74 -15.22
N ASP A 117 7.91 23.05 -15.44
CA ASP A 117 6.71 23.86 -15.22
C ASP A 117 5.85 24.04 -16.48
N SER A 118 6.27 23.56 -17.65
CA SER A 118 5.44 23.57 -18.85
C SER A 118 4.48 22.37 -18.87
N TYR A 119 3.32 22.54 -19.51
CA TYR A 119 2.36 21.44 -19.69
C TYR A 119 2.99 20.25 -20.39
N GLY A 120 3.82 20.50 -21.42
CA GLY A 120 4.53 19.43 -22.12
C GLY A 120 5.47 18.67 -21.21
N ALA A 121 6.21 19.36 -20.36
CA ALA A 121 7.10 18.74 -19.38
C ALA A 121 6.34 17.92 -18.32
N ILE A 122 5.23 18.44 -17.80
CA ILE A 122 4.38 17.75 -16.82
C ILE A 122 3.75 16.47 -17.44
N MET A 123 3.26 16.57 -18.70
CA MET A 123 2.71 15.40 -19.42
C MET A 123 3.79 14.37 -19.74
N ARG A 124 5.01 14.80 -20.07
CA ARG A 124 6.14 13.91 -20.26
C ARG A 124 6.48 13.14 -18.98
N LEU A 125 6.43 13.79 -17.85
CA LEU A 125 6.66 13.16 -16.55
C LEU A 125 5.63 12.05 -16.25
N ASP A 126 4.35 12.30 -16.60
CA ASP A 126 3.27 11.33 -16.46
C ASP A 126 3.48 10.11 -17.38
N GLU A 127 3.88 10.34 -18.62
CA GLU A 127 4.23 9.29 -19.58
C GLU A 127 5.43 8.46 -19.08
N GLU A 128 6.52 9.10 -18.66
CA GLU A 128 7.71 8.42 -18.14
C GLU A 128 7.38 7.57 -16.90
N GLN A 129 6.51 8.06 -16.01
CA GLN A 129 6.02 7.32 -14.86
C GLN A 129 5.36 5.99 -15.28
N VAL A 130 4.45 6.03 -16.24
CA VAL A 130 3.73 4.85 -16.75
C VAL A 130 4.71 3.89 -17.43
N GLN A 131 5.64 4.41 -18.23
CA GLN A 131 6.64 3.59 -18.93
C GLN A 131 7.56 2.82 -17.97
N LEU A 132 7.91 3.40 -16.82
CA LEU A 132 8.66 2.70 -15.77
C LEU A 132 7.81 1.67 -15.03
N MET A 133 6.57 2.05 -14.68
CA MET A 133 5.69 1.17 -13.91
C MET A 133 5.35 -0.10 -14.69
N LYS A 134 5.13 -0.02 -16.02
CA LYS A 134 4.88 -1.23 -16.84
C LYS A 134 6.09 -2.18 -16.89
N ARG A 135 7.28 -1.71 -16.54
CA ARG A 135 8.53 -2.50 -16.41
C ARG A 135 8.86 -2.85 -14.95
N ARG A 136 7.87 -2.83 -14.04
CA ARG A 136 7.93 -3.19 -12.61
C ARG A 136 8.64 -2.17 -11.70
N GLY A 137 8.99 -0.99 -12.19
CA GLY A 137 9.60 0.08 -11.40
C GLY A 137 8.60 0.76 -10.46
N GLY A 138 9.00 1.04 -9.23
CA GLY A 138 8.39 2.05 -8.36
C GLY A 138 9.01 3.42 -8.68
N VAL A 139 8.20 4.47 -8.71
CA VAL A 139 8.64 5.78 -9.20
C VAL A 139 8.45 6.85 -8.13
N GLY A 140 9.42 7.78 -8.03
CA GLY A 140 9.27 9.00 -7.27
C GLY A 140 9.58 10.23 -8.11
N HIS A 141 8.88 11.32 -7.87
CA HIS A 141 9.25 12.61 -8.43
C HIS A 141 8.80 13.78 -7.54
N ASP A 142 9.52 14.89 -7.67
CA ASP A 142 9.31 16.10 -6.89
C ASP A 142 8.48 17.11 -7.68
N LEU A 143 7.51 17.71 -7.04
CA LEU A 143 6.59 18.68 -7.65
C LEU A 143 7.00 20.14 -7.38
N SER A 144 8.11 20.39 -6.70
CA SER A 144 8.51 21.73 -6.26
C SER A 144 8.82 22.68 -7.39
N GLN A 145 9.02 22.18 -8.60
CA GLN A 145 9.28 23.00 -9.80
C GLN A 145 7.99 23.47 -10.50
N ILE A 146 6.84 22.92 -10.16
CA ILE A 146 5.54 23.33 -10.72
C ILE A 146 5.09 24.62 -10.03
N ARG A 147 4.73 25.65 -10.82
CA ARG A 147 4.34 26.96 -10.27
C ARG A 147 3.12 26.92 -9.37
N PRO A 148 3.08 27.78 -8.32
CA PRO A 148 2.00 27.80 -7.36
C PRO A 148 0.66 28.22 -7.97
N LYS A 149 -0.43 27.84 -7.29
CA LYS A 149 -1.80 28.22 -7.64
C LYS A 149 -1.96 29.74 -7.73
N GLY A 150 -2.68 30.21 -8.77
CA GLY A 150 -2.99 31.61 -8.98
C GLY A 150 -1.87 32.42 -9.62
N THR A 151 -0.70 31.82 -9.89
CA THR A 151 0.39 32.52 -10.59
C THR A 151 0.14 32.60 -12.10
N PRO A 152 0.63 33.63 -12.80
CA PRO A 152 0.38 33.81 -14.23
C PRO A 152 0.88 32.67 -15.10
N VAL A 153 0.10 32.29 -16.10
CA VAL A 153 0.48 31.40 -17.21
C VAL A 153 0.15 32.03 -18.56
N ASN A 154 0.98 31.77 -19.58
CA ASN A 154 0.83 32.30 -20.92
C ASN A 154 -0.08 31.41 -21.80
N ASN A 155 -1.24 31.05 -21.29
CA ASN A 155 -2.27 30.31 -22.02
C ASN A 155 -3.66 30.86 -21.69
N SER A 156 -4.72 30.26 -22.26
CA SER A 156 -6.10 30.69 -22.10
C SER A 156 -6.64 30.64 -20.66
N ALA A 157 -5.97 29.90 -19.74
CA ALA A 157 -6.36 29.82 -18.33
C ALA A 157 -5.90 31.05 -17.51
N LEU A 158 -4.92 31.81 -18.01
CA LEU A 158 -4.34 33.03 -17.40
C LEU A 158 -3.62 32.74 -16.05
N THR A 159 -4.07 31.80 -15.28
CA THR A 159 -3.49 31.45 -13.97
C THR A 159 -3.32 29.96 -13.79
N SER A 160 -2.31 29.58 -13.00
CA SER A 160 -2.00 28.19 -12.61
C SER A 160 -3.05 27.64 -11.65
N THR A 161 -3.38 26.36 -11.81
CA THR A 161 -4.22 25.59 -10.86
C THR A 161 -3.46 25.08 -9.64
N GLY A 162 -2.11 25.17 -9.64
CA GLY A 162 -1.24 24.70 -8.55
C GLY A 162 -0.98 23.19 -8.60
N LEU A 163 -0.49 22.62 -7.48
CA LEU A 163 0.01 21.26 -7.42
C LEU A 163 -1.08 20.17 -7.41
N VAL A 164 -2.19 20.38 -6.71
CA VAL A 164 -3.17 19.34 -6.37
C VAL A 164 -3.76 18.64 -7.60
N PRO A 165 -4.19 19.32 -8.68
CA PRO A 165 -4.70 18.66 -9.89
C PRO A 165 -3.67 17.72 -10.55
N PHE A 166 -2.39 18.07 -10.51
CA PHE A 166 -1.33 17.23 -11.05
C PHE A 166 -1.06 16.02 -10.13
N MET A 167 -1.15 16.17 -8.81
CA MET A 167 -1.09 15.05 -7.89
C MET A 167 -2.17 14.01 -8.18
N GLU A 168 -3.40 14.45 -8.42
CA GLU A 168 -4.51 13.57 -8.78
C GLU A 168 -4.26 12.86 -10.12
N ARG A 169 -3.71 13.58 -11.12
CA ARG A 169 -3.35 13.01 -12.41
C ARG A 169 -2.33 11.89 -12.25
N PHE A 170 -1.18 12.14 -11.62
CA PHE A 170 -0.13 11.14 -11.41
C PHE A 170 -0.62 9.96 -10.56
N SER A 171 -1.46 10.22 -9.57
CA SER A 171 -2.11 9.18 -8.78
C SER A 171 -3.04 8.29 -9.62
N ASN A 172 -3.79 8.87 -10.57
CA ASN A 172 -4.67 8.11 -11.45
C ASN A 172 -3.87 7.22 -12.40
N SER A 173 -2.85 7.76 -13.07
CA SER A 173 -1.97 7.00 -13.96
C SER A 173 -1.31 5.81 -13.25
N THR A 174 -0.93 5.98 -11.97
CA THR A 174 -0.39 4.88 -11.16
C THR A 174 -1.39 3.73 -10.97
N ARG A 175 -2.69 4.04 -10.83
CA ARG A 175 -3.73 3.02 -10.64
C ARG A 175 -4.08 2.25 -11.90
N GLU A 176 -3.81 2.82 -13.07
CA GLU A 176 -4.07 2.20 -14.37
C GLU A 176 -3.07 1.09 -14.69
N VAL A 177 -1.86 1.17 -14.15
CA VAL A 177 -0.78 0.21 -14.45
C VAL A 177 -0.82 -0.98 -13.52
N ALA A 178 -1.13 -2.16 -14.07
CA ALA A 178 -1.00 -3.44 -13.38
C ALA A 178 0.41 -4.01 -13.55
N GLN A 179 0.94 -4.64 -12.50
CA GLN A 179 2.28 -5.24 -12.45
C GLN A 179 2.22 -6.72 -12.00
N ASP A 180 1.39 -7.54 -12.61
CA ASP A 180 1.22 -8.96 -12.26
C ASP A 180 1.07 -9.18 -10.74
N GLY A 181 -0.12 -8.85 -10.22
CA GLY A 181 -0.46 -8.96 -8.80
C GLY A 181 0.12 -7.86 -7.89
N ARG A 182 0.81 -6.85 -8.45
CA ARG A 182 1.19 -5.61 -7.76
C ARG A 182 0.51 -4.42 -8.42
N ARG A 183 0.25 -3.37 -7.64
CA ARG A 183 -0.11 -2.05 -8.17
C ARG A 183 1.16 -1.25 -8.41
N GLY A 184 1.12 -0.28 -9.31
CA GLY A 184 2.15 0.74 -9.43
C GLY A 184 2.40 1.41 -8.06
N ALA A 185 3.62 1.82 -7.80
CA ALA A 185 3.99 2.53 -6.58
C ALA A 185 4.58 3.89 -6.94
N LEU A 186 4.04 4.95 -6.32
CA LEU A 186 4.41 6.33 -6.59
C LEU A 186 4.74 7.06 -5.29
N MET A 187 5.81 7.89 -5.31
CA MET A 187 6.11 8.93 -4.34
C MET A 187 5.97 10.29 -5.02
N LEU A 188 5.15 11.14 -4.43
CA LEU A 188 5.12 12.57 -4.75
C LEU A 188 5.72 13.34 -3.58
N SER A 189 6.72 14.17 -3.85
CA SER A 189 7.32 15.02 -2.84
C SER A 189 7.20 16.51 -3.19
N VAL A 190 7.27 17.36 -2.18
CA VAL A 190 7.32 18.81 -2.33
C VAL A 190 8.22 19.43 -1.27
N SER A 191 8.94 20.48 -1.64
CA SER A 191 9.68 21.29 -0.66
C SER A 191 8.72 22.07 0.24
N ILE A 192 8.99 22.11 1.54
CA ILE A 192 8.25 22.95 2.50
C ILE A 192 8.32 24.45 2.14
N LYS A 193 9.34 24.84 1.35
CA LYS A 193 9.51 26.21 0.82
C LYS A 193 8.49 26.56 -0.25
N HIS A 194 7.82 25.57 -0.86
CA HIS A 194 6.86 25.83 -1.93
C HIS A 194 5.58 26.50 -1.39
N PRO A 195 5.05 27.56 -2.07
CA PRO A 195 3.85 28.27 -1.61
C PRO A 195 2.58 27.40 -1.48
N ASP A 196 2.47 26.32 -2.26
CA ASP A 196 1.36 25.36 -2.21
C ASP A 196 1.62 24.18 -1.26
N ALA A 197 2.71 24.17 -0.47
CA ALA A 197 3.01 23.07 0.43
C ALA A 197 1.84 22.77 1.40
N GLY A 198 1.13 23.80 1.86
CA GLY A 198 -0.06 23.62 2.70
C GLY A 198 -1.20 22.86 2.01
N ALA A 199 -1.45 23.13 0.71
CA ALA A 199 -2.45 22.43 -0.09
C ALA A 199 -2.01 20.99 -0.42
N PHE A 200 -0.72 20.78 -0.67
CA PHE A 200 -0.13 19.46 -0.85
C PHE A 200 -0.30 18.57 0.40
N ILE A 201 -0.04 19.12 1.59
CA ILE A 201 -0.21 18.43 2.88
C ILE A 201 -1.66 17.99 3.09
N ASP A 202 -2.62 18.80 2.66
CA ASP A 202 -4.05 18.53 2.80
C ASP A 202 -4.62 17.62 1.69
N ALA A 203 -3.87 17.36 0.63
CA ALA A 203 -4.40 16.70 -0.58
C ALA A 203 -5.02 15.31 -0.34
N LYS A 204 -4.58 14.58 0.69
CA LYS A 204 -5.10 13.25 1.06
C LYS A 204 -6.08 13.27 2.24
N MET A 205 -6.43 14.45 2.75
CA MET A 205 -7.42 14.58 3.82
C MET A 205 -8.85 14.40 3.33
N GLU A 206 -9.09 14.58 2.03
CA GLU A 206 -10.36 14.22 1.40
C GLU A 206 -10.34 12.74 1.00
N GLU A 207 -11.35 11.99 1.44
CA GLU A 207 -11.47 10.57 1.13
C GLU A 207 -11.54 10.33 -0.39
N GLY A 208 -10.77 9.36 -0.87
CA GLY A 208 -10.73 9.01 -2.29
C GLY A 208 -9.78 9.84 -3.17
N LYS A 209 -9.15 10.90 -2.67
CA LYS A 209 -8.16 11.69 -3.42
C LYS A 209 -6.75 11.16 -3.29
N VAL A 210 -5.98 11.25 -4.36
CA VAL A 210 -4.54 10.90 -4.45
C VAL A 210 -4.22 9.50 -3.88
N THR A 211 -5.11 8.53 -4.07
CA THR A 211 -5.00 7.18 -3.47
C THR A 211 -3.92 6.30 -4.10
N GLY A 212 -3.41 6.67 -5.27
CA GLY A 212 -2.36 5.93 -5.99
C GLY A 212 -0.93 6.39 -5.66
N ALA A 213 -0.76 7.37 -4.78
CA ALA A 213 0.56 7.89 -4.43
C ALA A 213 0.78 7.97 -2.92
N ASN A 214 2.02 7.72 -2.47
CA ASN A 214 2.51 8.19 -1.19
C ASN A 214 2.91 9.66 -1.33
N VAL A 215 2.69 10.47 -0.32
CA VAL A 215 3.06 11.89 -0.33
C VAL A 215 4.00 12.19 0.83
N SER A 216 5.07 12.95 0.54
CA SER A 216 6.06 13.33 1.54
C SER A 216 6.49 14.79 1.39
N VAL A 217 6.74 15.45 2.51
CA VAL A 217 7.22 16.83 2.52
C VAL A 217 8.72 16.85 2.80
N ARG A 218 9.48 17.53 1.93
CA ARG A 218 10.89 17.78 2.12
C ARG A 218 11.07 18.99 3.06
N ILE A 219 11.51 18.72 4.28
CA ILE A 219 11.59 19.70 5.37
C ILE A 219 13.04 20.13 5.58
N SER A 220 13.28 21.44 5.60
CA SER A 220 14.60 22.01 5.89
C SER A 220 14.84 22.20 7.41
N ASP A 221 16.11 22.21 7.82
CA ASP A 221 16.52 22.52 9.19
C ASP A 221 16.08 23.94 9.59
N GLU A 222 16.07 24.89 8.65
CA GLU A 222 15.55 26.26 8.85
C GLU A 222 14.08 26.26 9.27
N PHE A 223 13.24 25.48 8.57
CA PHE A 223 11.83 25.33 8.91
C PHE A 223 11.64 24.66 10.27
N MET A 224 12.39 23.60 10.57
CA MET A 224 12.30 22.91 11.87
C MET A 224 12.66 23.82 13.03
N ARG A 225 13.73 24.61 12.90
CA ARG A 225 14.09 25.61 13.92
C ARG A 225 13.01 26.67 14.07
N ALA A 226 12.51 27.24 12.98
CA ALA A 226 11.43 28.22 13.01
C ALA A 226 10.14 27.65 13.64
N ALA A 227 9.81 26.40 13.36
CA ALA A 227 8.66 25.73 13.99
C ALA A 227 8.85 25.50 15.49
N ALA A 228 10.05 25.09 15.93
CA ALA A 228 10.38 24.89 17.33
C ALA A 228 10.30 26.22 18.11
N GLU A 229 10.79 27.31 17.55
CA GLU A 229 10.85 28.64 18.14
C GLU A 229 9.54 29.46 17.97
N ASN A 230 8.51 28.88 17.37
CA ASN A 230 7.25 29.58 17.00
C ASN A 230 7.47 30.82 16.14
N GLY A 231 8.44 30.72 15.23
CA GLY A 231 8.83 31.80 14.30
C GLY A 231 8.07 31.77 12.97
N TYR A 232 8.49 32.66 12.11
CA TYR A 232 8.02 32.78 10.74
C TYR A 232 8.99 32.08 9.79
N PHE A 233 8.42 31.57 8.67
CA PHE A 233 9.17 30.93 7.60
C PHE A 233 8.73 31.51 6.25
N THR A 234 9.68 31.71 5.34
CA THR A 234 9.39 32.23 4.00
C THR A 234 9.24 31.11 2.99
N GLN A 235 8.05 30.94 2.45
CA GLN A 235 7.82 30.14 1.26
C GLN A 235 8.11 30.98 0.01
N GLN A 236 8.66 30.35 -1.01
CA GLN A 236 9.07 31.04 -2.23
C GLN A 236 8.96 30.18 -3.48
N PHE A 237 8.89 30.81 -4.65
CA PHE A 237 8.98 30.14 -5.93
C PHE A 237 9.76 30.97 -6.95
N PRO A 238 10.72 30.40 -7.74
CA PRO A 238 11.20 29.01 -7.60
C PRO A 238 11.84 28.75 -6.23
N VAL A 239 11.71 27.53 -5.72
CA VAL A 239 12.05 27.18 -4.33
C VAL A 239 13.53 27.32 -4.01
N ASP A 240 14.41 27.06 -5.00
CA ASP A 240 15.88 27.11 -4.86
C ASP A 240 16.48 28.37 -5.50
N SER A 241 15.66 29.36 -5.88
CA SER A 241 16.16 30.61 -6.52
C SER A 241 16.57 31.65 -5.49
N ASP A 242 17.69 32.31 -5.72
CA ASP A 242 18.09 33.50 -4.97
C ASP A 242 17.21 34.71 -5.34
N HIS A 243 16.54 34.66 -6.49
CA HIS A 243 15.63 35.71 -7.00
C HIS A 243 14.22 35.16 -7.25
N PRO A 244 13.52 34.66 -6.20
CA PRO A 244 12.17 34.17 -6.36
C PRO A 244 11.19 35.28 -6.70
N TRP A 245 10.26 35.03 -7.61
CA TRP A 245 9.23 36.01 -8.00
C TRP A 245 7.92 35.86 -7.20
N VAL A 246 7.78 34.78 -6.40
CA VAL A 246 6.75 34.63 -5.38
C VAL A 246 7.41 34.49 -4.01
N ARG A 247 6.97 35.28 -3.02
CA ARG A 247 7.35 35.12 -1.61
C ARG A 247 6.13 35.22 -0.73
N LYS A 248 6.04 34.33 0.26
CA LYS A 248 4.93 34.29 1.22
C LYS A 248 5.49 33.96 2.60
N GLN A 249 5.27 34.84 3.54
CA GLN A 249 5.62 34.60 4.94
C GLN A 249 4.48 33.84 5.64
N ILE A 250 4.81 32.76 6.34
CA ILE A 250 3.88 31.91 7.07
C ILE A 250 4.35 31.68 8.50
N SER A 251 3.44 31.31 9.40
CA SER A 251 3.80 30.76 10.70
C SER A 251 4.31 29.32 10.53
N ALA A 252 5.59 29.09 10.85
CA ALA A 252 6.17 27.76 10.76
C ALA A 252 5.48 26.78 11.72
N ARG A 253 5.15 27.22 12.94
CA ARG A 253 4.45 26.45 13.95
C ARG A 253 3.09 25.94 13.44
N LYS A 254 2.26 26.81 12.84
CA LYS A 254 0.94 26.41 12.34
C LYS A 254 1.01 25.41 11.20
N LEU A 255 1.99 25.55 10.31
CA LEU A 255 2.18 24.57 9.22
C LEU A 255 2.70 23.25 9.76
N TRP A 256 3.57 23.28 10.77
CA TRP A 256 4.07 22.09 11.46
C TRP A 256 2.94 21.35 12.19
N GLU A 257 2.10 22.04 12.95
CA GLU A 257 0.93 21.46 13.62
C GLU A 257 -0.02 20.81 12.61
N LYS A 258 -0.21 21.42 11.42
CA LYS A 258 -0.99 20.80 10.32
C LYS A 258 -0.35 19.48 9.85
N ILE A 259 0.96 19.43 9.65
CA ILE A 259 1.67 18.20 9.26
C ILE A 259 1.45 17.10 10.31
N VAL A 260 1.65 17.43 11.58
CA VAL A 260 1.47 16.50 12.72
C VAL A 260 0.03 16.00 12.78
N HIS A 261 -0.95 16.89 12.68
CA HIS A 261 -2.37 16.54 12.68
C HIS A 261 -2.74 15.59 11.53
N ASN A 262 -2.32 15.92 10.31
CA ASN A 262 -2.64 15.11 9.13
C ASN A 262 -1.97 13.72 9.22
N ALA A 263 -0.71 13.66 9.65
CA ALA A 263 0.00 12.40 9.86
C ALA A 263 -0.68 11.54 10.95
N TRP A 264 -1.09 12.14 12.07
CA TRP A 264 -1.85 11.46 13.12
C TRP A 264 -3.19 10.92 12.61
N LYS A 265 -3.91 11.68 11.79
CA LYS A 265 -5.24 11.34 11.29
C LYS A 265 -5.23 10.33 10.14
N SER A 266 -4.29 10.46 9.20
CA SER A 266 -4.29 9.70 7.94
C SER A 266 -2.97 8.96 7.64
N ALA A 267 -1.99 8.99 8.55
CA ALA A 267 -0.63 8.47 8.37
C ALA A 267 0.15 9.14 7.20
N GLU A 268 -0.30 10.30 6.74
CA GLU A 268 0.35 11.08 5.69
C GLU A 268 0.15 12.59 5.94
N PRO A 269 1.10 13.44 5.52
CA PRO A 269 2.29 13.14 4.71
C PRO A 269 3.42 12.49 5.53
N GLY A 270 4.29 11.74 4.83
CA GLY A 270 5.60 11.36 5.36
C GLY A 270 6.53 12.57 5.44
N ILE A 271 7.58 12.47 6.24
CA ILE A 271 8.58 13.53 6.41
C ILE A 271 9.92 13.06 5.86
N LEU A 272 10.55 13.93 5.06
CA LEU A 272 11.92 13.81 4.59
C LEU A 272 12.73 14.99 5.15
N PHE A 273 13.69 14.73 6.03
CA PHE A 273 14.59 15.74 6.57
C PHE A 273 15.66 16.07 5.52
N TRP A 274 15.31 17.03 4.67
CA TRP A 274 16.01 17.23 3.40
C TRP A 274 17.46 17.65 3.56
N ASP A 275 17.73 18.53 4.49
CA ASP A 275 19.11 18.99 4.72
C ASP A 275 20.00 17.86 5.27
N THR A 276 19.45 16.96 6.07
CA THR A 276 20.15 15.75 6.51
C THR A 276 20.41 14.80 5.34
N ILE A 277 19.40 14.59 4.45
CA ILE A 277 19.57 13.78 3.25
C ILE A 277 20.72 14.30 2.40
N ILE A 278 20.71 15.58 2.05
CA ILE A 278 21.71 16.18 1.16
C ILE A 278 23.10 16.20 1.80
N ARG A 279 23.19 16.60 3.06
CA ARG A 279 24.46 16.66 3.79
C ARG A 279 25.18 15.31 3.87
N GLU A 280 24.41 14.25 4.05
CA GLU A 280 24.95 12.88 4.19
C GLU A 280 25.08 12.14 2.86
N SER A 281 24.54 12.68 1.76
CA SER A 281 24.52 12.04 0.45
C SER A 281 25.88 12.11 -0.23
N ILE A 282 26.46 10.96 -0.55
CA ILE A 282 27.69 10.89 -1.34
C ILE A 282 27.43 11.25 -2.82
N PRO A 283 26.34 10.77 -3.46
CA PRO A 283 26.01 11.19 -4.84
C PRO A 283 25.91 12.70 -5.03
N ASP A 284 25.46 13.46 -4.04
CA ASP A 284 25.38 14.92 -4.14
C ASP A 284 26.74 15.60 -4.17
N CYS A 285 27.84 14.93 -3.83
CA CYS A 285 29.20 15.40 -4.11
C CYS A 285 29.46 15.53 -5.63
N TYR A 286 28.63 14.88 -6.45
CA TYR A 286 28.66 14.89 -7.93
C TYR A 286 27.43 15.59 -8.52
N ALA A 287 26.81 16.52 -7.80
CA ALA A 287 25.56 17.19 -8.21
C ALA A 287 25.71 17.94 -9.55
N ASP A 288 26.85 18.56 -9.79
CA ASP A 288 27.21 19.25 -11.05
C ASP A 288 27.43 18.29 -12.24
N LEU A 289 27.67 17.01 -11.95
CA LEU A 289 27.77 15.93 -12.93
C LEU A 289 26.45 15.17 -13.11
N GLY A 290 25.34 15.76 -12.65
CA GLY A 290 23.99 15.25 -12.82
C GLY A 290 23.51 14.28 -11.75
N PHE A 291 24.18 14.18 -10.59
CA PHE A 291 23.77 13.31 -9.46
C PHE A 291 23.12 14.07 -8.30
N ARG A 292 22.57 15.26 -8.57
CA ARG A 292 21.78 16.00 -7.55
C ARG A 292 20.51 15.25 -7.18
N THR A 293 20.37 14.95 -5.91
CA THR A 293 19.17 14.30 -5.35
C THR A 293 17.96 15.24 -5.43
N THR A 294 16.84 14.76 -5.96
CA THR A 294 15.60 15.55 -6.11
C THR A 294 14.39 14.98 -5.38
N SER A 295 14.31 13.65 -5.25
CA SER A 295 13.22 12.96 -4.57
C SER A 295 13.70 11.62 -4.00
N THR A 296 12.78 10.82 -3.52
CA THR A 296 13.02 9.44 -3.09
C THR A 296 12.13 8.48 -3.87
N ASN A 297 12.46 7.18 -3.81
CA ASN A 297 11.58 6.11 -4.22
C ASN A 297 10.28 6.07 -3.35
N PRO A 298 9.26 5.25 -3.71
CA PRO A 298 7.97 5.21 -3.01
C PRO A 298 8.01 4.94 -1.50
N CYS A 299 9.02 4.21 -1.02
CA CYS A 299 9.17 3.87 0.40
C CYS A 299 10.15 4.78 1.16
N GLY A 300 10.79 5.72 0.48
CA GLY A 300 11.64 6.75 1.10
C GLY A 300 13.06 6.34 1.46
N GLU A 301 13.47 5.09 1.24
CA GLU A 301 14.80 4.59 1.61
C GLU A 301 15.90 4.93 0.62
N ILE A 302 15.58 5.40 -0.58
CA ILE A 302 16.57 5.70 -1.60
C ILE A 302 16.37 7.11 -2.15
N PRO A 303 17.09 8.11 -1.62
CA PRO A 303 17.22 9.42 -2.25
C PRO A 303 17.98 9.29 -3.58
N LEU A 304 17.39 9.80 -4.67
CA LEU A 304 17.90 9.65 -6.02
C LEU A 304 17.87 10.96 -6.79
N CYS A 305 18.79 11.09 -7.74
CA CYS A 305 18.70 12.08 -8.81
C CYS A 305 17.76 11.59 -9.93
N PRO A 306 17.32 12.48 -10.84
CA PRO A 306 16.50 12.08 -11.98
C PRO A 306 17.20 11.02 -12.85
N TYR A 307 16.41 10.03 -13.28
CA TYR A 307 16.82 8.90 -14.14
C TYR A 307 17.82 7.93 -13.50
N ASP A 308 18.06 8.06 -12.19
CA ASP A 308 18.83 7.08 -11.44
C ASP A 308 17.91 6.00 -10.84
N SER A 309 18.50 4.87 -10.51
CA SER A 309 17.77 3.68 -10.05
C SER A 309 18.60 2.89 -9.06
N CYS A 310 17.93 2.08 -8.25
CA CYS A 310 18.60 1.20 -7.30
C CYS A 310 18.06 -0.23 -7.35
N ARG A 311 18.98 -1.18 -7.25
CA ARG A 311 18.75 -2.60 -7.08
C ARG A 311 18.97 -2.92 -5.61
N LEU A 312 18.18 -3.84 -5.08
CA LEU A 312 18.12 -4.09 -3.65
C LEU A 312 18.37 -5.57 -3.33
N LEU A 313 19.10 -5.82 -2.26
CA LEU A 313 19.15 -7.09 -1.54
C LEU A 313 19.28 -6.85 -0.03
N ALA A 314 18.95 -7.85 0.77
CA ALA A 314 19.09 -7.79 2.21
C ALA A 314 19.85 -9.01 2.76
N LEU A 315 20.66 -8.80 3.82
CA LEU A 315 21.22 -9.87 4.63
C LEU A 315 20.23 -10.20 5.75
N ASN A 316 19.97 -11.50 5.95
CA ASN A 316 19.10 -12.00 7.00
C ASN A 316 19.88 -12.10 8.31
N LEU A 317 19.76 -11.10 9.17
CA LEU A 317 20.55 -10.98 10.39
C LEU A 317 20.34 -12.14 11.36
N TYR A 318 19.13 -12.71 11.43
CA TYR A 318 18.84 -13.85 12.28
C TYR A 318 19.73 -15.06 11.98
N SER A 319 20.11 -15.26 10.72
CA SER A 319 20.92 -16.41 10.28
C SER A 319 22.36 -16.37 10.76
N TYR A 320 22.82 -15.24 11.29
CA TYR A 320 24.15 -15.08 11.87
C TYR A 320 24.16 -15.21 13.39
N VAL A 321 23.02 -15.45 14.03
CA VAL A 321 22.95 -15.74 15.46
C VAL A 321 23.20 -17.24 15.68
N LEU A 322 24.29 -17.57 16.32
CA LEU A 322 24.60 -18.91 16.75
C LEU A 322 23.96 -19.19 18.13
N ASN A 323 23.46 -20.39 18.34
CA ASN A 323 22.75 -20.81 19.55
C ASN A 323 21.59 -19.85 19.94
N PRO A 324 20.68 -19.51 19.01
CA PRO A 324 19.66 -18.51 19.25
C PRO A 324 18.76 -18.85 20.44
N PHE A 325 18.39 -17.87 21.22
CA PHE A 325 17.55 -17.97 22.41
C PHE A 325 18.15 -18.76 23.58
N THR A 326 19.44 -18.98 23.61
CA THR A 326 20.15 -19.62 24.73
C THR A 326 21.11 -18.64 25.41
N SER A 327 21.65 -19.04 26.57
CA SER A 327 22.68 -18.24 27.26
C SER A 327 24.00 -18.12 26.49
N GLU A 328 24.21 -18.99 25.50
CA GLU A 328 25.40 -18.99 24.64
C GLU A 328 25.17 -18.28 23.29
N ALA A 329 24.02 -17.61 23.14
CA ALA A 329 23.67 -16.90 21.92
C ALA A 329 24.69 -15.80 21.63
N HIS A 330 25.22 -15.78 20.41
CA HIS A 330 26.14 -14.75 19.95
C HIS A 330 26.05 -14.57 18.43
N PHE A 331 26.47 -13.41 17.96
CA PHE A 331 26.44 -13.07 16.54
C PHE A 331 27.80 -13.38 15.87
N ASP A 332 27.76 -14.14 14.77
CA ASP A 332 28.96 -14.51 14.00
C ASP A 332 29.39 -13.35 13.07
N PHE A 333 30.14 -12.43 13.61
CA PHE A 333 30.67 -11.27 12.86
C PHE A 333 31.64 -11.67 11.74
N ASP A 334 32.35 -12.77 11.86
CA ASP A 334 33.34 -13.20 10.85
C ASP A 334 32.62 -13.69 9.58
N THR A 335 31.62 -14.56 9.73
CA THR A 335 30.80 -15.00 8.60
C THR A 335 29.98 -13.84 8.02
N PHE A 336 29.39 -13.00 8.87
CA PHE A 336 28.64 -11.83 8.45
C PHE A 336 29.51 -10.85 7.61
N SER A 337 30.75 -10.58 8.03
CA SER A 337 31.69 -9.71 7.32
C SER A 337 32.03 -10.25 5.92
N ARG A 338 32.29 -11.57 5.81
CA ARG A 338 32.52 -12.20 4.50
C ARG A 338 31.31 -12.12 3.60
N HIS A 339 30.12 -12.43 4.13
CA HIS A 339 28.88 -12.38 3.36
C HIS A 339 28.48 -10.94 2.99
N ALA A 340 28.79 -9.94 3.81
CA ALA A 340 28.58 -8.53 3.47
C ALA A 340 29.43 -8.13 2.24
N GLN A 341 30.67 -8.59 2.15
CA GLN A 341 31.51 -8.35 0.97
C GLN A 341 30.97 -9.09 -0.26
N MET A 342 30.55 -10.35 -0.13
CA MET A 342 29.93 -11.12 -1.22
C MET A 342 28.60 -10.49 -1.66
N ALA A 343 27.78 -10.00 -0.74
CA ALA A 343 26.54 -9.31 -1.04
C ALA A 343 26.75 -8.06 -1.89
N GLN A 344 27.74 -7.24 -1.56
CA GLN A 344 28.10 -6.06 -2.35
C GLN A 344 28.62 -6.44 -3.74
N ARG A 345 29.39 -7.54 -3.86
CA ARG A 345 29.87 -8.07 -5.13
C ARG A 345 28.72 -8.55 -6.01
N ILE A 346 27.82 -9.36 -5.47
CA ILE A 346 26.60 -9.83 -6.16
C ILE A 346 25.74 -8.63 -6.61
N MET A 347 25.65 -7.58 -5.81
CA MET A 347 24.89 -6.39 -6.20
C MET A 347 25.51 -5.67 -7.40
N ASP A 348 26.82 -5.62 -7.52
CA ASP A 348 27.48 -5.05 -8.70
C ASP A 348 27.27 -5.92 -9.95
N ASP A 349 27.21 -7.25 -9.79
CA ASP A 349 26.83 -8.17 -10.89
C ASP A 349 25.38 -7.95 -11.33
N ILE A 350 24.47 -7.67 -10.39
CA ILE A 350 23.08 -7.30 -10.71
C ILE A 350 23.02 -5.96 -11.47
N VAL A 351 23.97 -5.04 -11.26
CA VAL A 351 24.06 -3.82 -12.09
C VAL A 351 24.40 -4.18 -13.53
N ASP A 352 25.34 -5.12 -13.78
CA ASP A 352 25.65 -5.56 -15.14
C ASP A 352 24.45 -6.27 -15.79
N LEU A 353 23.78 -7.15 -15.07
CA LEU A 353 22.53 -7.78 -15.53
C LEU A 353 21.43 -6.76 -15.82
N GLU A 354 21.33 -5.68 -15.04
CA GLU A 354 20.36 -4.60 -15.30
C GLU A 354 20.71 -3.86 -16.60
N LEU A 355 21.99 -3.59 -16.87
CA LEU A 355 22.39 -2.97 -18.13
C LEU A 355 22.02 -3.85 -19.34
N GLU A 356 22.19 -5.17 -19.25
CA GLU A 356 21.73 -6.13 -20.27
C GLU A 356 20.20 -6.10 -20.42
N LYS A 357 19.45 -6.04 -19.30
CA LYS A 357 17.98 -5.93 -19.34
C LYS A 357 17.51 -4.63 -19.96
N ILE A 358 18.18 -3.51 -19.70
CA ILE A 358 17.88 -2.22 -20.33
C ILE A 358 18.10 -2.29 -21.85
N ASP A 359 19.20 -2.93 -22.29
CA ASP A 359 19.43 -3.16 -23.71
C ASP A 359 18.32 -4.00 -24.37
N GLY A 360 17.86 -5.03 -23.66
CA GLY A 360 16.69 -5.83 -24.08
C GLY A 360 15.39 -5.01 -24.15
N ILE A 361 15.17 -4.08 -23.19
CA ILE A 361 14.01 -3.17 -23.22
C ILE A 361 14.10 -2.23 -24.43
N ILE A 362 15.25 -1.62 -24.69
CA ILE A 362 15.47 -0.72 -25.84
C ILE A 362 15.26 -1.49 -27.16
N ALA A 363 15.83 -2.69 -27.30
CA ALA A 363 15.63 -3.54 -28.48
C ALA A 363 14.15 -3.91 -28.67
N LYS A 364 13.41 -4.15 -27.60
CA LYS A 364 11.95 -4.40 -27.68
C LYS A 364 11.22 -3.17 -28.19
N ILE A 365 11.54 -1.98 -27.66
CA ILE A 365 10.93 -0.72 -28.11
C ILE A 365 11.19 -0.49 -29.61
N ASP A 366 12.42 -0.72 -30.07
CA ASP A 366 12.80 -0.56 -31.47
C ASP A 366 12.04 -1.51 -32.39
N SER A 367 11.78 -2.72 -31.94
CA SER A 367 11.04 -3.74 -32.68
C SER A 367 9.52 -3.54 -32.71
N ASP A 368 8.96 -2.66 -31.90
CA ASP A 368 7.52 -2.40 -31.87
C ASP A 368 7.04 -1.72 -33.16
N PRO A 369 5.87 -2.11 -33.71
CA PRO A 369 5.37 -1.59 -34.99
C PRO A 369 4.74 -0.19 -34.88
N GLN A 370 4.99 0.53 -33.78
CA GLN A 370 4.49 1.88 -33.54
C GLN A 370 5.32 2.93 -34.30
N ALA A 371 4.73 4.11 -34.51
CA ALA A 371 5.44 5.23 -35.08
C ALA A 371 6.60 5.72 -34.18
N GLU A 372 7.65 6.26 -34.77
CA GLU A 372 8.86 6.68 -34.04
C GLU A 372 8.62 7.76 -32.98
N ASP A 373 7.70 8.68 -33.24
CA ASP A 373 7.29 9.72 -32.28
C ASP A 373 6.63 9.13 -31.03
N VAL A 374 5.90 8.02 -31.15
CA VAL A 374 5.30 7.30 -30.02
C VAL A 374 6.37 6.56 -29.21
N LYS A 375 7.35 5.92 -29.88
CA LYS A 375 8.44 5.18 -29.23
C LYS A 375 9.47 6.09 -28.56
N TYR A 376 9.58 7.33 -29.01
CA TYR A 376 10.65 8.25 -28.63
C TYR A 376 10.74 8.49 -27.10
N ALA A 377 9.62 8.68 -26.44
CA ALA A 377 9.61 8.97 -25.00
C ALA A 377 10.15 7.82 -24.16
N GLU A 378 9.68 6.60 -24.43
CA GLU A 378 10.12 5.40 -23.71
C GLU A 378 11.60 5.09 -24.01
N ARG A 379 12.01 5.13 -25.29
CA ARG A 379 13.43 4.93 -25.67
C ARG A 379 14.34 5.92 -24.95
N ARG A 380 14.02 7.20 -25.01
CA ARG A 380 14.84 8.26 -24.40
C ARG A 380 14.93 8.12 -22.87
N LEU A 381 13.86 7.70 -22.23
CA LEU A 381 13.82 7.40 -20.80
C LEU A 381 14.83 6.30 -20.44
N TRP A 382 14.79 5.16 -21.16
CA TRP A 382 15.68 4.04 -20.87
C TRP A 382 17.13 4.31 -21.23
N GLU A 383 17.42 5.11 -22.27
CA GLU A 383 18.78 5.59 -22.59
C GLU A 383 19.36 6.42 -21.42
N LYS A 384 18.60 7.36 -20.86
CA LYS A 384 19.02 8.16 -19.69
C LYS A 384 19.26 7.28 -18.46
N ILE A 385 18.39 6.30 -18.20
CA ILE A 385 18.54 5.37 -17.08
C ILE A 385 19.78 4.50 -17.28
N LYS A 386 20.03 4.03 -18.49
CA LYS A 386 21.24 3.26 -18.83
C LYS A 386 22.50 4.08 -18.55
N GLU A 387 22.54 5.32 -19.01
CA GLU A 387 23.66 6.25 -18.78
C GLU A 387 23.92 6.44 -17.28
N LYS A 388 22.90 6.79 -16.48
CA LYS A 388 23.02 6.97 -15.04
C LYS A 388 23.46 5.69 -14.32
N THR A 389 22.88 4.55 -14.68
CA THR A 389 23.26 3.24 -14.13
C THR A 389 24.72 2.92 -14.40
N ALA A 390 25.20 3.13 -15.63
CA ALA A 390 26.60 2.88 -15.99
C ALA A 390 27.57 3.85 -15.30
N MET A 391 27.21 5.15 -15.19
CA MET A 391 28.05 6.16 -14.57
C MET A 391 28.25 5.97 -13.07
N GLY A 392 27.18 5.68 -12.33
CA GLY A 392 27.22 5.63 -10.86
C GLY A 392 27.29 4.22 -10.29
N ARG A 393 26.75 3.21 -10.99
CA ARG A 393 26.68 1.81 -10.53
C ARG A 393 26.14 1.70 -9.11
N ARG A 394 25.04 2.40 -8.83
CA ARG A 394 24.43 2.47 -7.50
C ARG A 394 23.88 1.12 -7.09
N THR A 395 24.14 0.74 -5.83
CA THR A 395 23.63 -0.49 -5.20
C THR A 395 22.90 -0.18 -3.89
N GLY A 396 22.12 -1.11 -3.40
CA GLY A 396 21.37 -1.00 -2.14
C GLY A 396 21.43 -2.30 -1.34
N VAL A 397 22.57 -2.54 -0.70
CA VAL A 397 22.72 -3.63 0.26
C VAL A 397 22.13 -3.21 1.59
N GLY A 398 21.21 -4.02 2.12
CA GLY A 398 20.56 -3.75 3.39
C GLY A 398 20.48 -4.97 4.29
N ILE A 399 19.58 -4.90 5.24
CA ILE A 399 19.34 -5.93 6.24
C ILE A 399 17.85 -6.24 6.39
N THR A 400 17.55 -7.42 6.92
CA THR A 400 16.24 -7.83 7.39
C THR A 400 16.40 -8.63 8.68
N ALA A 401 15.31 -8.86 9.42
CA ALA A 401 15.32 -9.66 10.65
C ALA A 401 16.02 -9.04 11.86
N GLU A 402 16.15 -7.71 11.94
CA GLU A 402 16.82 -7.09 13.09
C GLU A 402 16.08 -7.35 14.40
N GLY A 403 14.75 -7.25 14.42
CA GLY A 403 13.96 -7.54 15.61
C GLY A 403 14.16 -8.97 16.13
N ASP A 404 14.19 -9.95 15.23
CA ASP A 404 14.43 -11.35 15.58
C ASP A 404 15.88 -11.66 15.96
N MET A 405 16.85 -11.01 15.32
CA MET A 405 18.25 -11.08 15.70
C MET A 405 18.44 -10.61 17.14
N LEU A 406 17.90 -9.45 17.49
CA LEU A 406 17.99 -8.90 18.85
C LEU A 406 17.32 -9.83 19.87
N ALA A 407 16.11 -10.31 19.58
CA ALA A 407 15.39 -11.25 20.44
C ALA A 407 16.17 -12.56 20.65
N ALA A 408 16.75 -13.10 19.58
CA ALA A 408 17.54 -14.34 19.63
C ALA A 408 18.82 -14.22 20.45
N LEU A 409 19.37 -13.00 20.55
CA LEU A 409 20.53 -12.65 21.39
C LEU A 409 20.15 -12.29 22.83
N GLY A 410 18.85 -12.29 23.18
CA GLY A 410 18.37 -11.84 24.49
C GLY A 410 18.39 -10.31 24.67
N LEU A 411 18.57 -9.55 23.60
CA LEU A 411 18.57 -8.08 23.58
C LEU A 411 17.15 -7.58 23.31
N ARG A 412 16.58 -6.85 24.26
CA ARG A 412 15.22 -6.31 24.09
C ARG A 412 15.21 -5.13 23.13
N TYR A 413 14.48 -5.23 22.03
CA TYR A 413 14.26 -4.12 21.11
C TYR A 413 13.70 -2.88 21.85
N GLY A 414 14.19 -1.68 21.51
CA GLY A 414 13.81 -0.44 22.16
C GLY A 414 14.60 -0.13 23.45
N THR A 415 15.77 -0.75 23.64
CA THR A 415 16.74 -0.40 24.69
C THR A 415 18.02 0.17 24.10
N GLN A 416 18.81 0.86 24.94
CA GLN A 416 20.10 1.40 24.50
C GLN A 416 21.09 0.29 24.15
N GLU A 417 21.09 -0.81 24.91
CA GLU A 417 21.96 -1.97 24.65
C GLU A 417 21.67 -2.60 23.27
N ALA A 418 20.39 -2.78 22.95
CA ALA A 418 19.96 -3.27 21.64
C ALA A 418 20.35 -2.28 20.52
N THR A 419 20.22 -0.98 20.77
CA THR A 419 20.63 0.07 19.82
C THR A 419 22.13 0.01 19.54
N ASP A 420 22.96 -0.08 20.57
CA ASP A 420 24.41 -0.13 20.43
C ASP A 420 24.86 -1.39 19.65
N PHE A 421 24.17 -2.51 19.88
CA PHE A 421 24.43 -3.74 19.14
C PHE A 421 24.00 -3.63 17.69
N ALA A 422 22.82 -3.10 17.39
CA ALA A 422 22.33 -2.88 16.03
C ALA A 422 23.27 -1.95 15.24
N VAL A 423 23.78 -0.88 15.88
CA VAL A 423 24.77 0.02 15.29
C VAL A 423 26.07 -0.72 14.99
N LYS A 424 26.54 -1.61 15.88
CA LYS A 424 27.74 -2.42 15.64
C LYS A 424 27.57 -3.31 14.42
N VAL A 425 26.41 -3.97 14.27
CA VAL A 425 26.09 -4.81 13.09
C VAL A 425 26.09 -3.95 11.82
N GLN A 426 25.38 -2.83 11.83
CA GLN A 426 25.26 -1.96 10.65
C GLN A 426 26.60 -1.32 10.27
N ARG A 427 27.42 -0.93 11.24
CA ARG A 427 28.79 -0.45 10.99
C ARG A 427 29.66 -1.53 10.34
N THR A 428 29.55 -2.78 10.81
CA THR A 428 30.27 -3.92 10.23
C THR A 428 29.85 -4.13 8.77
N LEU A 429 28.53 -4.08 8.46
CA LEU A 429 28.03 -4.15 7.10
C LEU A 429 28.60 -3.02 6.24
N ALA A 430 28.56 -1.78 6.72
CA ALA A 430 29.01 -0.60 5.98
C ALA A 430 30.49 -0.72 5.61
N LEU A 431 31.35 -0.99 6.56
CA LEU A 431 32.80 -1.10 6.33
C LEU A 431 33.14 -2.23 5.34
N ASN A 432 32.44 -3.38 5.43
CA ASN A 432 32.69 -4.53 4.55
C ASN A 432 32.10 -4.33 3.14
N ALA A 433 30.97 -3.69 2.99
CA ALA A 433 30.42 -3.34 1.68
C ALA A 433 31.33 -2.35 0.94
N TYR A 434 31.81 -1.32 1.64
CA TYR A 434 32.78 -0.37 1.07
C TYR A 434 34.11 -1.01 0.74
N ARG A 435 34.61 -1.92 1.58
CA ARG A 435 35.84 -2.70 1.29
C ARG A 435 35.67 -3.53 0.02
N ALA A 436 34.54 -4.21 -0.14
CA ALA A 436 34.23 -4.96 -1.37
C ALA A 436 34.16 -4.04 -2.60
N SER A 437 33.56 -2.85 -2.46
CA SER A 437 33.47 -1.88 -3.55
C SER A 437 34.88 -1.36 -3.97
N VAL A 438 35.79 -1.18 -3.02
CA VAL A 438 37.21 -0.85 -3.30
C VAL A 438 37.93 -2.01 -3.98
N THR A 439 37.75 -3.24 -3.50
CA THR A 439 38.32 -4.45 -4.13
C THR A 439 37.84 -4.58 -5.57
N MET A 440 36.54 -4.40 -5.80
CA MET A 440 35.97 -4.42 -7.16
C MET A 440 36.49 -3.27 -8.03
N ALA A 441 36.78 -2.09 -7.46
CA ALA A 441 37.39 -1.02 -8.21
C ALA A 441 38.77 -1.40 -8.74
N GLN A 442 39.57 -2.15 -7.98
CA GLN A 442 40.87 -2.69 -8.43
C GLN A 442 40.70 -3.75 -9.53
N GLU A 443 39.69 -4.62 -9.42
CA GLU A 443 39.45 -5.73 -10.34
C GLU A 443 38.70 -5.29 -11.62
N ARG A 444 37.74 -4.36 -11.49
CA ARG A 444 36.73 -4.01 -12.50
C ARG A 444 36.73 -2.52 -12.91
N GLY A 445 37.58 -1.70 -12.27
CA GLY A 445 37.58 -0.24 -12.41
C GLY A 445 36.59 0.46 -11.49
N ALA A 446 36.92 1.66 -11.06
CA ALA A 446 36.05 2.52 -10.28
C ALA A 446 34.82 2.98 -11.10
N PHE A 447 33.77 3.48 -10.43
CA PHE A 447 32.65 4.11 -11.14
C PHE A 447 33.13 5.34 -11.92
N ALA A 448 32.52 5.60 -13.08
CA ALA A 448 33.09 6.43 -14.15
C ALA A 448 33.50 7.88 -13.75
N ILE A 449 32.78 8.45 -12.78
CA ILE A 449 32.98 9.84 -12.34
C ILE A 449 33.65 9.96 -10.97
N TYR A 450 34.23 8.86 -10.45
CA TYR A 450 34.86 8.87 -9.13
C TYR A 450 35.94 9.93 -9.01
N ASP A 451 35.86 10.73 -7.96
CA ASP A 451 36.89 11.71 -7.57
C ASP A 451 36.90 11.84 -6.04
N ALA A 452 37.99 11.35 -5.43
CA ALA A 452 38.17 11.35 -3.98
C ALA A 452 38.12 12.76 -3.36
N GLN A 453 38.57 13.80 -4.12
CA GLN A 453 38.60 15.18 -3.60
C GLN A 453 37.20 15.75 -3.39
N ARG A 454 36.23 15.37 -4.24
CA ARG A 454 34.85 15.79 -4.12
C ARG A 454 34.18 15.29 -2.82
N GLU A 455 34.62 14.16 -2.33
CA GLU A 455 34.05 13.49 -1.18
C GLU A 455 34.67 13.82 0.18
N THR A 456 35.80 14.57 0.18
CA THR A 456 36.55 14.87 1.42
C THR A 456 35.73 15.53 2.51
N GLY A 457 34.69 16.32 2.18
CA GLY A 457 33.82 16.99 3.13
C GLY A 457 32.56 16.19 3.51
N ASN A 458 32.34 15.03 2.92
CA ASN A 458 31.12 14.26 3.17
C ASN A 458 31.17 13.55 4.54
N PRO A 459 30.16 13.75 5.43
CA PRO A 459 30.19 13.21 6.79
C PRO A 459 30.20 11.67 6.85
N PHE A 460 29.56 10.98 5.89
CA PHE A 460 29.59 9.51 5.83
C PHE A 460 31.00 9.00 5.51
N ILE A 461 31.69 9.61 4.55
CA ILE A 461 33.07 9.28 4.20
C ILE A 461 34.02 9.56 5.35
N GLN A 462 33.81 10.66 6.09
CA GLN A 462 34.61 10.96 7.29
C GLN A 462 34.44 9.90 8.39
N ARG A 463 33.20 9.40 8.59
CA ARG A 463 32.95 8.29 9.53
C ARG A 463 33.66 7.00 9.14
N ILE A 464 33.73 6.69 7.83
CA ILE A 464 34.54 5.55 7.34
C ILE A 464 36.02 5.77 7.68
N LYS A 465 36.56 6.98 7.42
CA LYS A 465 37.97 7.33 7.73
C LYS A 465 38.28 7.17 9.21
N GLU A 466 37.39 7.65 10.09
CA GLU A 466 37.56 7.53 11.54
C GLU A 466 37.46 6.08 12.02
N ALA A 467 36.62 5.27 11.39
CA ALA A 467 36.41 3.89 11.78
C ALA A 467 37.45 2.90 11.24
N ASP A 468 37.95 3.17 10.03
CA ASP A 468 38.93 2.34 9.30
C ASP A 468 39.74 3.21 8.33
N GLY A 469 40.82 3.78 8.86
CA GLY A 469 41.73 4.65 8.07
C GLY A 469 42.39 3.93 6.90
N ALA A 470 42.70 2.64 7.03
CA ALA A 470 43.30 1.85 5.93
C ALA A 470 42.28 1.66 4.78
N LEU A 471 41.02 1.40 5.07
CA LEU A 471 39.97 1.36 4.05
C LEU A 471 39.84 2.71 3.33
N TYR A 472 39.87 3.82 4.08
CA TYR A 472 39.82 5.16 3.49
C TYR A 472 40.98 5.43 2.57
N ASP A 473 42.21 5.09 2.98
CA ASP A 473 43.43 5.26 2.16
C ASP A 473 43.36 4.44 0.86
N ASP A 474 42.89 3.19 0.95
CA ASP A 474 42.66 2.33 -0.22
C ASP A 474 41.57 2.92 -1.14
N MET A 475 40.51 3.47 -0.57
CA MET A 475 39.41 4.13 -1.31
C MET A 475 39.93 5.37 -2.07
N VAL A 476 40.77 6.18 -1.44
CA VAL A 476 41.41 7.34 -2.09
C VAL A 476 42.34 6.90 -3.22
N ARG A 477 43.09 5.80 -3.01
CA ARG A 477 44.10 5.30 -3.96
C ARG A 477 43.50 4.60 -5.16
N PHE A 478 42.54 3.73 -4.96
CA PHE A 478 41.98 2.81 -5.97
C PHE A 478 40.58 3.19 -6.46
N GLY A 479 39.92 4.08 -5.74
CA GLY A 479 38.51 4.38 -5.94
C GLY A 479 37.59 3.30 -5.36
N ARG A 480 36.34 3.39 -5.69
CA ARG A 480 35.37 2.33 -5.44
C ARG A 480 34.45 2.11 -6.63
N ARG A 481 33.90 0.91 -6.75
CA ARG A 481 33.07 0.46 -7.88
C ARG A 481 31.72 1.12 -7.96
N ASN A 482 31.15 1.53 -6.81
CA ASN A 482 29.78 1.97 -6.66
C ASN A 482 29.72 3.36 -6.01
N ILE A 483 28.90 4.27 -6.53
CA ILE A 483 28.74 5.63 -6.02
C ILE A 483 28.11 5.66 -4.62
N ALA A 484 27.18 4.72 -4.35
CA ALA A 484 26.59 4.45 -3.05
C ALA A 484 26.24 2.96 -2.93
N CYS A 485 26.24 2.42 -1.70
CA CYS A 485 26.22 0.98 -1.46
C CYS A 485 25.06 0.49 -0.60
N LEU A 486 24.54 1.28 0.34
CA LEU A 486 23.77 0.80 1.47
C LEU A 486 22.39 1.44 1.56
N THR A 487 21.35 0.63 1.81
CA THR A 487 20.01 1.11 2.13
C THR A 487 19.26 0.09 2.98
N ILE A 488 18.29 0.53 3.76
CA ILE A 488 17.39 -0.39 4.47
C ILE A 488 15.98 -0.26 3.89
N ALA A 489 15.63 -1.23 3.05
CA ALA A 489 14.32 -1.35 2.43
C ALA A 489 13.29 -1.95 3.39
N PRO A 490 11.97 -1.80 3.14
CA PRO A 490 10.93 -2.35 4.01
C PRO A 490 10.96 -3.87 4.16
N THR A 491 11.41 -4.61 3.15
CA THR A 491 11.46 -6.08 3.08
C THR A 491 10.14 -6.80 3.43
N GLY A 492 9.00 -6.11 3.38
CA GLY A 492 7.73 -6.59 3.90
C GLY A 492 7.23 -7.92 3.29
N THR A 493 7.45 -8.14 1.98
CA THR A 493 7.08 -9.41 1.34
C THR A 493 8.18 -10.47 1.46
N THR A 494 9.44 -10.06 1.37
CA THR A 494 10.58 -10.98 1.48
C THR A 494 10.74 -11.53 2.90
N SER A 495 10.36 -10.79 3.93
CA SER A 495 10.36 -11.26 5.32
C SER A 495 9.36 -12.40 5.58
N LEU A 496 8.32 -12.53 4.78
CA LEU A 496 7.44 -13.70 4.84
C LEU A 496 8.17 -14.98 4.41
N MET A 497 9.07 -14.89 3.43
CA MET A 497 9.86 -16.02 2.95
C MET A 497 11.06 -16.34 3.85
N THR A 498 11.64 -15.32 4.49
CA THR A 498 12.65 -15.54 5.55
C THR A 498 12.03 -15.97 6.89
N GLN A 499 10.70 -15.83 7.01
CA GLN A 499 9.96 -16.12 8.24
C GLN A 499 10.50 -15.34 9.44
N THR A 500 10.78 -14.04 9.23
CA THR A 500 11.40 -13.13 10.19
C THR A 500 10.71 -11.78 10.23
N THR A 501 11.14 -10.91 11.15
CA THR A 501 10.79 -9.49 11.14
C THR A 501 11.37 -8.77 9.91
N SER A 502 10.78 -7.65 9.52
CA SER A 502 11.13 -6.89 8.31
C SER A 502 12.14 -5.78 8.63
N GLY A 503 13.18 -5.61 7.81
CA GLY A 503 14.15 -4.51 7.94
C GLY A 503 14.65 -4.35 9.37
N ILE A 504 14.54 -3.11 9.90
CA ILE A 504 14.82 -2.80 11.31
C ILE A 504 13.55 -2.76 12.18
N GLU A 505 12.42 -3.30 11.69
CA GLU A 505 11.17 -3.30 12.46
C GLU A 505 11.21 -4.33 13.60
N PRO A 506 10.58 -4.04 14.76
CA PRO A 506 10.31 -5.05 15.77
C PRO A 506 9.24 -6.03 15.25
N VAL A 507 9.06 -7.15 15.95
CA VAL A 507 7.93 -8.04 15.67
C VAL A 507 6.61 -7.26 15.80
N PHE A 508 5.68 -7.50 14.89
CA PHE A 508 4.38 -6.83 14.99
C PHE A 508 3.56 -7.38 16.16
N VAL A 509 3.34 -8.71 16.15
CA VAL A 509 2.70 -9.45 17.25
C VAL A 509 3.35 -10.83 17.33
N PRO A 510 3.85 -11.28 18.49
CA PRO A 510 4.50 -12.59 18.63
C PRO A 510 3.53 -13.76 18.45
N VAL A 511 2.26 -13.59 18.86
CA VAL A 511 1.20 -14.60 18.77
C VAL A 511 -0.17 -13.92 18.69
N TYR A 512 -1.07 -14.51 17.89
CA TYR A 512 -2.46 -14.05 17.80
C TYR A 512 -3.40 -15.20 17.48
N LYS A 513 -4.66 -15.07 17.86
CA LYS A 513 -5.72 -15.99 17.50
C LYS A 513 -6.37 -15.57 16.19
N ARG A 514 -6.51 -16.50 15.28
CA ARG A 514 -7.20 -16.31 14.00
C ARG A 514 -8.46 -17.16 13.96
N ARG A 515 -9.53 -16.62 13.38
CA ARG A 515 -10.78 -17.34 13.15
C ARG A 515 -10.89 -17.72 11.68
N ARG A 516 -11.22 -18.97 11.42
CA ARG A 516 -11.60 -19.47 10.10
C ARG A 516 -13.06 -19.90 10.16
N LYS A 517 -13.88 -19.43 9.21
CA LYS A 517 -15.24 -19.90 9.07
C LYS A 517 -15.24 -21.37 8.64
N VAL A 518 -15.99 -22.18 9.33
CA VAL A 518 -16.18 -23.59 9.00
C VAL A 518 -17.24 -23.68 7.92
N ASN A 519 -16.91 -24.30 6.78
CA ASN A 519 -17.88 -24.48 5.71
C ASN A 519 -18.69 -25.78 5.95
N PRO A 520 -19.92 -25.87 5.43
CA PRO A 520 -20.78 -27.04 5.61
C PRO A 520 -20.18 -28.39 5.14
N ASN A 521 -19.16 -28.34 4.28
CA ASN A 521 -18.48 -29.50 3.73
C ASN A 521 -17.17 -29.84 4.46
N ASP A 522 -16.79 -29.05 5.45
CA ASP A 522 -15.59 -29.32 6.26
C ASP A 522 -15.94 -30.45 7.25
N THR A 523 -15.47 -31.67 6.98
CA THR A 523 -15.58 -32.80 7.92
C THR A 523 -14.35 -32.80 8.84
N ASP A 524 -14.54 -33.12 10.11
CA ASP A 524 -13.49 -33.23 11.16
C ASP A 524 -12.86 -31.89 11.60
N VAL A 525 -13.59 -30.77 11.43
CA VAL A 525 -13.15 -29.46 11.91
C VAL A 525 -13.82 -29.13 13.26
N ARG A 526 -13.01 -28.69 14.23
CA ARG A 526 -13.49 -28.24 15.54
C ARG A 526 -14.23 -26.89 15.40
N VAL A 527 -15.40 -26.80 16.01
CA VAL A 527 -16.12 -25.52 16.13
C VAL A 527 -15.85 -24.93 17.51
N ASP A 528 -15.12 -23.81 17.54
CA ASP A 528 -14.73 -23.12 18.77
C ASP A 528 -15.65 -21.94 19.10
N TYR A 529 -16.27 -21.36 18.09
CA TYR A 529 -17.13 -20.18 18.22
C TYR A 529 -18.25 -20.22 17.19
N VAL A 530 -19.44 -19.84 17.63
CA VAL A 530 -20.59 -19.61 16.74
C VAL A 530 -21.00 -18.15 16.94
N ASP A 531 -21.06 -17.39 15.85
CA ASP A 531 -21.45 -15.97 15.93
C ASP A 531 -22.97 -15.78 16.11
N GLU A 532 -23.38 -14.52 16.27
CA GLU A 532 -24.79 -14.16 16.49
C GLU A 532 -25.71 -14.51 15.31
N VAL A 533 -25.16 -14.78 14.13
CA VAL A 533 -25.89 -15.18 12.91
C VAL A 533 -25.86 -16.69 12.66
N GLY A 534 -25.19 -17.46 13.53
CA GLY A 534 -25.13 -18.92 13.46
C GLY A 534 -23.97 -19.47 12.62
N ASP A 535 -23.03 -18.65 12.18
CA ASP A 535 -21.84 -19.09 11.48
C ASP A 535 -20.84 -19.72 12.46
N ALA A 536 -20.38 -20.92 12.14
CA ALA A 536 -19.39 -21.66 12.92
C ALA A 536 -17.97 -21.27 12.53
N PHE A 537 -17.09 -21.12 13.50
CA PHE A 537 -15.69 -20.77 13.33
C PHE A 537 -14.79 -21.70 14.11
N GLU A 538 -13.67 -22.05 13.50
CA GLU A 538 -12.52 -22.65 14.16
C GLU A 538 -11.56 -21.54 14.56
N GLU A 539 -11.12 -21.52 15.81
CA GLU A 539 -10.05 -20.66 16.30
C GLU A 539 -8.72 -21.41 16.33
N TYR A 540 -7.69 -20.85 15.73
CA TYR A 540 -6.35 -21.40 15.82
C TYR A 540 -5.34 -20.31 16.14
N ILE A 541 -4.27 -20.74 16.83
CA ILE A 541 -3.19 -19.85 17.24
C ILE A 541 -2.21 -19.72 16.09
N VAL A 542 -1.82 -18.49 15.76
CA VAL A 542 -0.77 -18.19 14.80
C VAL A 542 0.39 -17.58 15.56
N TYR A 543 1.54 -18.23 15.48
CA TYR A 543 2.77 -17.77 16.08
C TYR A 543 3.65 -17.09 15.04
N HIS A 544 4.36 -16.03 15.44
CA HIS A 544 5.53 -15.57 14.71
C HIS A 544 6.59 -16.70 14.74
N GLN A 545 7.18 -17.03 13.59
CA GLN A 545 8.02 -18.22 13.46
C GLN A 545 9.20 -18.26 14.46
N LYS A 546 9.84 -17.11 14.70
CA LYS A 546 10.97 -17.07 15.65
C LYS A 546 10.50 -17.06 17.10
N PHE A 547 9.30 -16.59 17.41
CA PHE A 547 8.68 -16.80 18.71
C PHE A 547 8.38 -18.29 18.97
N GLN A 548 7.86 -18.98 17.96
CA GLN A 548 7.66 -20.44 18.04
C GLN A 548 8.99 -21.18 18.24
N LYS A 549 10.07 -20.73 17.58
CA LYS A 549 11.41 -21.28 17.79
C LYS A 549 11.90 -21.05 19.22
N TRP A 550 11.66 -19.85 19.80
CA TRP A 550 11.95 -19.59 21.21
C TRP A 550 11.17 -20.54 22.12
N MET A 551 9.87 -20.74 21.91
CA MET A 551 9.06 -21.69 22.68
C MET A 551 9.69 -23.09 22.70
N THR A 552 10.04 -23.60 21.52
CA THR A 552 10.64 -24.94 21.42
C THR A 552 12.02 -25.03 22.10
N THR A 553 12.81 -23.96 22.06
CA THR A 553 14.09 -23.88 22.75
C THR A 553 13.92 -23.91 24.29
N GLU A 554 12.86 -23.26 24.78
CA GLU A 554 12.47 -23.27 26.21
C GLU A 554 11.73 -24.58 26.64
N GLY A 555 11.56 -25.56 25.74
CA GLY A 555 10.84 -26.80 26.00
C GLY A 555 9.33 -26.68 26.08
N ILE A 556 8.78 -25.59 25.48
CA ILE A 556 7.34 -25.33 25.43
C ILE A 556 6.80 -25.86 24.10
N ASP A 557 5.76 -26.68 24.16
CA ASP A 557 5.14 -27.25 22.95
C ASP A 557 4.15 -26.24 22.30
N PRO A 558 4.46 -25.72 21.12
CA PRO A 558 3.59 -24.75 20.45
C PRO A 558 2.29 -25.36 19.88
N THR A 559 2.14 -26.67 19.89
CA THR A 559 0.95 -27.36 19.36
C THR A 559 -0.18 -27.47 20.38
N LEU A 560 0.09 -27.15 21.65
CA LEU A 560 -0.93 -27.20 22.70
C LEU A 560 -1.94 -26.04 22.59
N PRO A 561 -3.19 -26.26 22.98
CA PRO A 561 -4.23 -25.23 22.94
C PRO A 561 -4.10 -24.31 24.15
N TYR A 562 -3.35 -23.23 24.04
CA TYR A 562 -3.19 -22.22 25.09
C TYR A 562 -4.38 -21.27 25.18
N SER A 563 -4.81 -20.92 26.41
CA SER A 563 -5.71 -19.82 26.69
C SER A 563 -5.06 -18.48 26.35
N GLN A 564 -5.84 -17.38 26.31
CA GLN A 564 -5.27 -16.05 26.07
C GLN A 564 -4.34 -15.61 27.22
N GLU A 565 -4.72 -15.92 28.46
CA GLU A 565 -3.90 -15.59 29.64
C GLU A 565 -2.57 -16.35 29.64
N GLU A 566 -2.56 -17.62 29.21
CA GLU A 566 -1.32 -18.39 29.06
C GLU A 566 -0.44 -17.83 27.94
N LEU A 567 -1.03 -17.43 26.81
CA LEU A 567 -0.29 -16.79 25.72
C LEU A 567 0.31 -15.45 26.16
N ASP A 568 -0.44 -14.63 26.88
CA ASP A 568 0.03 -13.35 27.43
C ASP A 568 1.19 -13.58 28.45
N ALA A 569 1.09 -14.62 29.26
CA ALA A 569 2.16 -15.01 30.20
C ALA A 569 3.41 -15.54 29.47
N LEU A 570 3.23 -16.27 28.35
CA LEU A 570 4.35 -16.71 27.51
C LEU A 570 5.05 -15.51 26.87
N VAL A 571 4.30 -14.56 26.32
CA VAL A 571 4.87 -13.32 25.75
C VAL A 571 5.61 -12.53 26.83
N ALA A 572 5.03 -12.42 28.03
CA ALA A 572 5.61 -11.63 29.12
C ALA A 572 6.99 -12.14 29.59
N ARG A 573 7.29 -13.42 29.44
CA ARG A 573 8.61 -14.00 29.79
C ARG A 573 9.54 -14.18 28.58
N SER A 574 9.06 -13.88 27.37
CA SER A 574 9.84 -14.00 26.15
C SER A 574 10.73 -12.78 25.91
N PRO A 575 11.76 -12.90 25.04
CA PRO A 575 12.57 -11.75 24.63
C PRO A 575 11.77 -10.72 23.80
N TYR A 576 10.55 -11.03 23.41
CA TYR A 576 9.64 -10.11 22.67
C TYR A 576 8.77 -9.26 23.61
N TYR A 577 8.88 -9.42 24.94
CA TYR A 577 8.09 -8.63 25.89
C TYR A 577 8.46 -7.15 25.82
N LYS A 578 7.44 -6.28 25.61
CA LYS A 578 7.61 -4.84 25.41
C LYS A 578 8.60 -4.50 24.26
N ALA A 579 8.66 -5.36 23.29
CA ALA A 579 9.51 -5.26 22.11
C ALA A 579 8.72 -5.48 20.82
N THR A 580 7.38 -5.28 20.86
CA THR A 580 6.49 -5.37 19.70
C THR A 580 6.23 -3.98 19.10
N ALA A 581 5.71 -3.94 17.88
CA ALA A 581 5.43 -2.68 17.21
C ALA A 581 4.48 -1.75 18.01
N ASN A 582 3.58 -2.34 18.81
CA ASN A 582 2.53 -1.62 19.54
C ASN A 582 2.89 -1.28 21.01
N ASP A 583 3.98 -1.82 21.54
CA ASP A 583 4.34 -1.64 22.96
C ASP A 583 5.82 -1.31 23.20
N VAL A 584 6.62 -1.20 22.15
CA VAL A 584 8.02 -0.76 22.23
C VAL A 584 8.11 0.70 22.72
N ASP A 585 9.21 1.07 23.35
CA ASP A 585 9.54 2.49 23.53
C ASP A 585 9.77 3.16 22.17
N TRP A 586 8.77 3.90 21.68
CA TRP A 586 8.79 4.52 20.35
C TRP A 586 9.86 5.59 20.21
N LEU A 587 10.22 6.31 21.25
CA LEU A 587 11.34 7.26 21.24
C LEU A 587 12.67 6.53 21.05
N MET A 588 12.86 5.44 21.79
CA MET A 588 14.05 4.60 21.62
C MET A 588 14.09 3.96 20.23
N LYS A 589 12.95 3.55 19.64
CA LYS A 589 12.88 3.08 18.26
C LYS A 589 13.38 4.15 17.28
N VAL A 590 12.95 5.40 17.42
CA VAL A 590 13.40 6.52 16.58
C VAL A 590 14.89 6.81 16.78
N ARG A 591 15.40 6.79 18.02
CA ARG A 591 16.82 6.94 18.33
C ARG A 591 17.67 5.83 17.71
N MET A 592 17.20 4.58 17.77
CA MET A 592 17.83 3.44 17.10
C MET A 592 17.93 3.68 15.59
N GLN A 593 16.83 4.11 14.94
CA GLN A 593 16.85 4.47 13.53
C GLN A 593 17.90 5.56 13.23
N GLY A 594 17.96 6.64 14.01
CA GLY A 594 18.93 7.72 13.82
C GLY A 594 20.38 7.25 14.02
N ALA A 595 20.61 6.36 14.99
CA ALA A 595 21.93 5.78 15.24
C ALA A 595 22.39 4.85 14.09
N ILE A 596 21.51 3.98 13.60
CA ILE A 596 21.75 3.12 12.45
C ILE A 596 21.96 3.93 11.16
N GLN A 597 21.19 5.02 10.97
CA GLN A 597 21.26 5.89 9.79
C GLN A 597 22.66 6.44 9.53
N LYS A 598 23.47 6.62 10.56
CA LYS A 598 24.87 7.07 10.42
C LYS A 598 25.73 6.09 9.61
N TRP A 599 25.33 4.83 9.51
CA TRP A 599 26.01 3.78 8.78
C TRP A 599 25.22 3.29 7.55
N VAL A 600 24.28 4.12 7.05
CA VAL A 600 23.53 3.89 5.81
C VAL A 600 23.68 5.13 4.94
N ASP A 601 24.35 5.00 3.80
CA ASP A 601 24.63 6.14 2.89
C ASP A 601 23.35 6.64 2.19
N HIS A 602 22.43 5.77 1.81
CA HIS A 602 21.07 6.17 1.41
C HIS A 602 20.21 6.50 2.62
N SER A 603 19.03 5.92 2.73
CA SER A 603 18.09 6.14 3.82
C SER A 603 17.53 4.82 4.36
N ILE A 604 16.60 4.92 5.29
CA ILE A 604 15.94 3.80 5.95
C ILE A 604 14.43 3.94 5.79
N SER A 605 13.78 2.89 5.29
CA SER A 605 12.33 2.77 5.34
C SER A 605 11.91 2.09 6.64
N VAL A 606 11.26 2.84 7.49
CA VAL A 606 10.74 2.35 8.78
C VAL A 606 9.43 3.08 9.12
N THR A 607 8.52 2.36 9.76
CA THR A 607 7.25 2.91 10.23
C THR A 607 7.16 2.82 11.74
N VAL A 608 6.88 3.93 12.40
CA VAL A 608 6.52 3.94 13.82
C VAL A 608 5.04 3.63 13.93
N ASN A 609 4.72 2.40 14.34
CA ASN A 609 3.33 1.98 14.55
C ASN A 609 2.87 2.40 15.94
N LEU A 610 1.72 3.07 16.00
CA LEU A 610 1.15 3.61 17.22
C LEU A 610 -0.26 3.06 17.44
N PRO A 611 -0.65 2.74 18.68
CA PRO A 611 -2.02 2.39 19.02
C PRO A 611 -3.02 3.51 18.68
N SER A 612 -4.30 3.17 18.50
CA SER A 612 -5.36 4.12 18.17
C SER A 612 -5.56 5.24 19.19
N GLY A 613 -5.25 4.99 20.47
CA GLY A 613 -5.48 5.92 21.57
C GLY A 613 -4.40 6.97 21.82
N VAL A 614 -3.35 7.04 20.97
CA VAL A 614 -2.29 8.05 21.15
C VAL A 614 -2.74 9.43 20.66
N ASP A 615 -2.23 10.47 21.32
CA ASP A 615 -2.50 11.86 20.96
C ASP A 615 -1.51 12.41 19.92
N GLU A 616 -1.81 13.60 19.39
CA GLU A 616 -0.95 14.32 18.45
C GLU A 616 0.37 14.79 19.08
N ALA A 617 0.40 14.98 20.39
CA ALA A 617 1.60 15.43 21.11
C ALA A 617 2.72 14.39 21.01
N LEU A 618 2.39 13.10 21.11
CA LEU A 618 3.37 12.03 20.91
C LEU A 618 3.90 12.01 19.47
N VAL A 619 3.03 12.21 18.47
CA VAL A 619 3.47 12.27 17.05
C VAL A 619 4.43 13.45 16.85
N ASN A 620 4.12 14.62 17.41
CA ASN A 620 5.03 15.76 17.39
C ASN A 620 6.39 15.45 18.06
N GLN A 621 6.36 14.81 19.23
CA GLN A 621 7.58 14.43 19.95
C GLN A 621 8.45 13.46 19.13
N LEU A 622 7.85 12.45 18.51
CA LEU A 622 8.55 11.46 17.68
C LEU A 622 9.22 12.12 16.46
N TYR A 623 8.53 13.02 15.78
CA TYR A 623 9.09 13.73 14.64
C TYR A 623 10.21 14.68 15.03
N MET A 624 10.08 15.38 16.17
CA MET A 624 11.14 16.25 16.68
C MET A 624 12.38 15.43 17.08
N GLU A 625 12.19 14.27 17.73
CA GLU A 625 13.28 13.34 18.07
C GLU A 625 13.95 12.80 16.79
N ALA A 626 13.18 12.42 15.77
CA ALA A 626 13.72 11.94 14.51
C ALA A 626 14.64 12.97 13.82
N TRP A 627 14.23 14.24 13.83
CA TRP A 627 15.06 15.34 13.34
C TRP A 627 16.35 15.50 14.16
N GLN A 628 16.25 15.52 15.49
CA GLN A 628 17.37 15.75 16.39
C GLN A 628 18.40 14.62 16.38
N CYS A 629 17.96 13.36 16.23
CA CYS A 629 18.87 12.21 16.17
C CYS A 629 19.44 11.93 14.76
N GLY A 630 19.05 12.72 13.75
CA GLY A 630 19.64 12.69 12.42
C GLY A 630 19.04 11.62 11.51
N CYS A 631 17.77 11.26 11.69
CA CYS A 631 17.03 10.47 10.70
C CYS A 631 16.92 11.26 9.38
N LYS A 632 16.94 10.55 8.25
CA LYS A 632 16.71 11.13 6.92
C LYS A 632 15.22 11.19 6.56
N GLY A 633 14.40 10.36 7.20
CA GLY A 633 12.94 10.35 7.06
C GLY A 633 12.27 9.69 8.26
N CYS A 634 10.98 9.94 8.42
CA CYS A 634 10.17 9.30 9.46
C CYS A 634 8.73 9.16 8.98
N THR A 635 8.18 7.97 9.11
CA THR A 635 6.78 7.67 8.81
C THR A 635 6.10 7.16 10.07
N ILE A 636 4.91 7.69 10.36
CA ILE A 636 4.10 7.26 11.50
C ILE A 636 2.81 6.65 10.97
N TYR A 637 2.41 5.53 11.55
CA TYR A 637 1.13 4.90 11.32
C TYR A 637 0.41 4.71 12.65
N ARG A 638 -0.76 5.31 12.80
CA ARG A 638 -1.63 5.10 13.97
C ARG A 638 -2.75 4.12 13.59
N ASP A 639 -3.01 3.15 14.45
CA ASP A 639 -4.10 2.17 14.26
C ASP A 639 -5.43 2.90 14.01
N GLY A 640 -6.13 2.47 12.95
CA GLY A 640 -7.40 3.07 12.53
C GLY A 640 -7.28 4.36 11.72
N SER A 641 -6.07 4.88 11.43
CA SER A 641 -5.88 6.06 10.59
C SER A 641 -6.13 5.80 9.08
N ARG A 642 -6.11 4.54 8.65
CA ARG A 642 -6.46 4.11 7.29
C ARG A 642 -7.41 2.93 7.33
N SER A 643 -8.47 2.96 6.52
CA SER A 643 -9.36 1.81 6.33
C SER A 643 -8.64 0.69 5.58
N GLY A 644 -8.68 -0.53 6.11
CA GLY A 644 -8.21 -1.75 5.43
C GLY A 644 -6.77 -2.20 5.71
N VAL A 645 -6.04 -1.55 6.61
CA VAL A 645 -4.71 -2.00 7.03
C VAL A 645 -4.79 -2.55 8.45
N MET A 646 -4.74 -3.87 8.55
CA MET A 646 -4.64 -4.70 9.75
C MET A 646 -5.64 -4.42 10.90
N LEU A 647 -6.45 -5.40 11.19
CA LEU A 647 -7.23 -5.48 12.44
C LEU A 647 -6.28 -5.88 13.58
N SER A 648 -5.92 -4.94 14.45
CA SER A 648 -5.23 -5.30 15.69
C SER A 648 -6.21 -5.98 16.65
N VAL A 649 -5.83 -7.16 17.12
CA VAL A 649 -6.59 -7.91 18.12
C VAL A 649 -6.17 -7.45 19.52
N SER A 650 -6.48 -6.22 19.90
CA SER A 650 -6.47 -5.86 21.31
C SER A 650 -7.88 -5.55 21.80
N LYS A 651 -8.51 -6.55 22.42
CA LYS A 651 -9.83 -6.44 23.04
C LYS A 651 -9.87 -5.55 24.30
N LYS A 652 -8.73 -5.06 24.79
CA LYS A 652 -8.68 -4.29 26.05
C LYS A 652 -9.24 -2.87 25.99
N ASN A 653 -9.36 -2.26 24.81
CA ASN A 653 -9.78 -0.86 24.72
C ASN A 653 -11.27 -0.65 24.38
N LYS A 654 -12.07 -1.73 24.22
CA LYS A 654 -13.52 -1.59 24.05
C LYS A 654 -14.31 -1.71 25.37
N GLU A 655 -13.75 -2.35 26.38
CA GLU A 655 -14.40 -2.46 27.69
C GLU A 655 -14.22 -1.19 28.54
N ASP A 656 -13.07 -0.51 28.45
CA ASP A 656 -12.82 0.74 29.19
C ASP A 656 -13.56 1.97 28.61
N ALA A 657 -13.89 1.96 27.32
CA ALA A 657 -14.72 2.99 26.69
C ALA A 657 -16.21 2.79 26.95
N GLN A 658 -16.67 1.53 27.15
CA GLN A 658 -18.05 1.25 27.53
C GLN A 658 -18.32 1.47 29.03
N ASP A 659 -17.30 1.36 29.88
CA ASP A 659 -17.48 1.57 31.33
C ASP A 659 -17.49 3.06 31.74
N SER A 660 -16.98 3.98 30.91
CA SER A 660 -17.10 5.42 31.15
C SER A 660 -18.46 5.99 30.71
N GLU A 661 -19.07 5.44 29.65
CA GLU A 661 -20.44 5.79 29.26
C GLU A 661 -21.52 5.11 30.11
N ALA A 662 -21.20 3.97 30.74
CA ALA A 662 -22.15 3.23 31.57
C ALA A 662 -22.32 3.82 33.00
N LYS A 663 -21.44 4.72 33.47
CA LYS A 663 -21.55 5.37 34.79
C LYS A 663 -22.42 6.60 34.78
N ASP A 664 -22.62 7.26 33.65
CA ASP A 664 -23.54 8.43 33.55
C ASP A 664 -25.00 8.07 33.20
N LEU A 665 -25.27 6.82 32.87
CA LEU A 665 -26.62 6.35 32.50
C LEU A 665 -27.37 5.54 33.58
N ARG A 666 -26.81 5.37 34.79
CA ARG A 666 -27.45 4.60 35.89
C ARG A 666 -28.45 5.38 36.74
N GLN A 667 -28.86 6.57 36.35
CA GLN A 667 -29.89 7.34 37.05
C GLN A 667 -31.15 7.68 36.25
N ALA A 668 -31.49 6.90 35.25
CA ALA A 668 -32.81 7.07 34.60
C ALA A 668 -33.45 5.70 34.27
N THR A 669 -34.37 5.31 35.16
CA THR A 669 -35.53 4.47 34.92
C THR A 669 -35.46 3.19 34.10
N GLU A 670 -35.76 2.09 34.77
CA GLU A 670 -36.13 0.79 34.19
C GLU A 670 -37.23 0.94 33.10
N ILE A 671 -36.86 0.70 31.83
CA ILE A 671 -37.79 0.44 30.76
C ILE A 671 -37.46 -0.94 30.19
N ARG A 672 -38.46 -1.85 30.30
CA ARG A 672 -38.43 -3.22 29.75
C ARG A 672 -38.05 -3.18 28.26
N LYS A 673 -36.95 -3.91 27.87
CA LYS A 673 -36.63 -4.16 26.47
C LYS A 673 -37.73 -4.97 25.78
N PRO A 674 -38.30 -4.54 24.65
CA PRO A 674 -39.16 -5.41 23.86
C PRO A 674 -38.32 -6.48 23.16
N VAL A 675 -38.69 -7.73 23.34
CA VAL A 675 -38.17 -8.87 22.58
C VAL A 675 -38.72 -8.73 21.16
N PHE A 676 -37.87 -8.31 20.22
CA PHE A 676 -38.22 -8.35 18.81
C PHE A 676 -38.16 -9.78 18.31
N GLN A 677 -39.28 -10.43 18.18
CA GLN A 677 -39.45 -11.60 17.32
C GLN A 677 -39.40 -11.11 15.85
N GLN A 678 -38.31 -11.26 15.16
CA GLN A 678 -38.25 -11.07 13.72
C GLN A 678 -39.03 -12.22 13.06
N PRO A 679 -40.00 -11.94 12.16
CA PRO A 679 -40.61 -13.01 11.38
C PRO A 679 -39.53 -13.69 10.48
N PRO A 680 -39.64 -14.99 10.21
CA PRO A 680 -38.60 -15.73 9.49
C PRO A 680 -38.31 -15.11 8.12
N VAL A 681 -37.04 -14.91 7.83
CA VAL A 681 -36.56 -14.52 6.49
C VAL A 681 -36.74 -15.71 5.55
N LEU A 682 -37.32 -15.49 4.36
CA LEU A 682 -37.40 -16.53 3.34
C LEU A 682 -36.00 -16.85 2.86
N GLU A 683 -35.46 -18.01 3.21
CA GLU A 683 -34.11 -18.46 2.84
C GLU A 683 -33.94 -18.62 1.33
N THR A 684 -34.99 -18.95 0.61
CA THR A 684 -35.01 -19.11 -0.84
C THR A 684 -36.03 -18.20 -1.52
N ARG A 685 -35.63 -17.50 -2.57
CA ARG A 685 -36.51 -16.67 -3.37
C ARG A 685 -37.54 -17.54 -4.10
N PRO A 686 -38.86 -17.26 -3.97
CA PRO A 686 -39.88 -17.94 -4.75
C PRO A 686 -39.63 -17.80 -6.26
N LYS A 687 -39.98 -18.82 -7.03
CA LYS A 687 -39.83 -18.82 -8.49
C LYS A 687 -40.63 -17.68 -9.13
N GLU A 688 -41.81 -17.39 -8.64
CA GLU A 688 -42.71 -16.33 -9.11
C GLU A 688 -42.99 -15.36 -7.97
N LEU A 689 -43.00 -14.07 -8.23
CA LEU A 689 -43.41 -13.01 -7.30
C LEU A 689 -44.44 -12.13 -7.96
N ASP A 690 -45.47 -11.77 -7.20
CA ASP A 690 -46.35 -10.71 -7.62
C ASP A 690 -45.58 -9.39 -7.76
N CYS A 691 -45.91 -8.59 -8.75
CA CYS A 691 -45.14 -7.42 -9.12
C CYS A 691 -45.98 -6.21 -9.39
N ASP A 692 -45.63 -5.10 -8.76
CA ASP A 692 -46.17 -3.78 -9.13
C ASP A 692 -45.20 -3.09 -10.12
N VAL A 693 -45.79 -2.38 -11.09
CA VAL A 693 -45.08 -1.62 -12.11
C VAL A 693 -45.21 -0.13 -11.87
N VAL A 694 -44.13 0.54 -11.57
CA VAL A 694 -44.07 1.98 -11.31
C VAL A 694 -43.25 2.69 -12.41
N ARG A 695 -43.80 3.69 -13.04
CA ARG A 695 -43.15 4.50 -14.07
C ARG A 695 -42.63 5.78 -13.48
N PHE A 696 -41.44 6.20 -13.91
CA PHE A 696 -40.83 7.45 -13.50
C PHE A 696 -39.97 8.03 -14.64
N GLN A 697 -39.40 9.18 -14.44
CA GLN A 697 -38.41 9.79 -15.34
C GLN A 697 -37.05 9.84 -14.69
N ASN A 698 -36.03 9.56 -15.46
CA ASN A 698 -34.62 9.75 -15.12
C ASN A 698 -33.97 10.60 -16.24
N ASN A 699 -33.60 11.84 -15.96
CA ASN A 699 -32.95 12.76 -16.92
C ASN A 699 -33.71 12.90 -18.27
N LYS A 700 -35.00 13.05 -18.28
CA LYS A 700 -35.91 13.12 -19.46
C LYS A 700 -36.21 11.76 -20.12
N GLU A 701 -35.54 10.69 -19.80
CA GLU A 701 -35.88 9.35 -20.26
C GLU A 701 -37.01 8.73 -19.46
N LYS A 702 -37.80 7.89 -20.11
CA LYS A 702 -38.89 7.15 -19.46
C LYS A 702 -38.34 5.86 -18.87
N TRP A 703 -38.52 5.67 -17.59
CA TRP A 703 -38.08 4.50 -16.85
C TRP A 703 -39.23 3.75 -16.19
N VAL A 704 -38.96 2.49 -15.87
CA VAL A 704 -39.90 1.62 -15.17
C VAL A 704 -39.20 0.88 -14.04
N ALA A 705 -39.87 0.79 -12.90
CA ALA A 705 -39.51 -0.06 -11.78
C ALA A 705 -40.48 -1.21 -11.63
N PHE A 706 -39.98 -2.42 -11.48
CA PHE A 706 -40.69 -3.63 -11.13
C PHE A 706 -40.43 -3.95 -9.67
N VAL A 707 -41.45 -3.82 -8.82
CA VAL A 707 -41.37 -4.12 -7.39
C VAL A 707 -41.99 -5.50 -7.15
N GLY A 708 -41.13 -6.48 -6.93
CA GLY A 708 -41.52 -7.85 -6.59
C GLY A 708 -41.96 -7.93 -5.13
N LEU A 709 -43.07 -8.55 -4.86
CA LEU A 709 -43.72 -8.60 -3.55
C LEU A 709 -43.81 -10.01 -2.98
N VAL A 710 -43.61 -10.13 -1.67
CA VAL A 710 -43.92 -11.31 -0.88
C VAL A 710 -44.85 -10.87 0.24
N ASP A 711 -46.00 -11.47 0.33
CA ASP A 711 -47.05 -11.13 1.30
C ASP A 711 -47.40 -9.63 1.33
N GLY A 712 -47.42 -9.01 0.14
CA GLY A 712 -47.73 -7.58 -0.04
C GLY A 712 -46.57 -6.62 0.31
N ARG A 713 -45.41 -7.13 0.74
CA ARG A 713 -44.23 -6.36 1.08
C ARG A 713 -43.19 -6.40 -0.05
N PRO A 714 -42.48 -5.29 -0.37
CA PRO A 714 -41.37 -5.30 -1.28
C PRO A 714 -40.27 -6.29 -0.85
N TYR A 715 -39.92 -7.18 -1.79
CA TYR A 715 -38.91 -8.20 -1.62
C TYR A 715 -37.72 -7.96 -2.57
N GLU A 716 -38.02 -7.45 -3.77
CA GLU A 716 -37.00 -7.09 -4.76
C GLU A 716 -37.49 -5.93 -5.63
N ILE A 717 -36.56 -5.24 -6.26
CA ILE A 717 -36.83 -4.19 -7.22
C ILE A 717 -35.90 -4.33 -8.41
N PHE A 718 -36.42 -4.13 -9.63
CA PHE A 718 -35.64 -4.03 -10.87
C PHE A 718 -36.06 -2.77 -11.60
N THR A 719 -35.07 -2.09 -12.22
CA THR A 719 -35.32 -0.82 -12.92
C THR A 719 -34.64 -0.83 -14.27
N GLY A 720 -35.34 -0.27 -15.27
CA GLY A 720 -34.80 -0.18 -16.61
C GLY A 720 -35.49 0.89 -17.46
N LEU A 721 -34.87 1.17 -18.63
CA LEU A 721 -35.35 2.11 -19.62
C LEU A 721 -36.64 1.58 -20.27
N GLN A 722 -37.61 2.45 -20.48
CA GLN A 722 -38.83 2.14 -21.25
C GLN A 722 -38.64 2.62 -22.69
N ASP A 723 -37.94 1.84 -23.48
CA ASP A 723 -37.55 2.11 -24.85
C ASP A 723 -37.54 0.82 -25.67
N ASP A 724 -37.70 0.92 -27.00
CA ASP A 724 -37.81 -0.23 -27.93
C ASP A 724 -36.42 -0.73 -28.38
N GLU A 725 -35.37 0.11 -28.31
CA GLU A 725 -34.04 -0.23 -28.76
C GLU A 725 -33.12 -0.64 -27.61
N GLU A 726 -33.16 0.11 -26.50
CA GLU A 726 -32.23 -0.06 -25.36
C GLU A 726 -32.93 -0.48 -24.06
N GLY A 727 -34.19 -0.94 -24.10
CA GLY A 727 -34.97 -1.22 -22.90
C GLY A 727 -36.10 -2.21 -23.12
N ILE A 728 -37.26 -1.86 -22.55
CA ILE A 728 -38.48 -2.66 -22.70
C ILE A 728 -39.70 -1.77 -23.00
N VAL A 729 -40.59 -2.26 -23.85
CA VAL A 729 -41.87 -1.58 -24.11
C VAL A 729 -43.00 -2.24 -23.33
N LEU A 730 -43.68 -1.43 -22.51
CA LEU A 730 -44.85 -1.85 -21.78
C LEU A 730 -46.06 -0.93 -22.05
N PRO A 731 -47.26 -1.48 -22.35
CA PRO A 731 -48.48 -0.67 -22.45
C PRO A 731 -48.71 0.15 -21.16
N LYS A 732 -49.11 1.39 -21.29
CA LYS A 732 -49.37 2.30 -20.13
C LYS A 732 -50.37 1.72 -19.11
N THR A 733 -51.26 0.84 -19.54
CA THR A 733 -52.27 0.19 -18.72
C THR A 733 -51.77 -0.95 -17.83
N VAL A 734 -50.52 -1.41 -18.03
CA VAL A 734 -49.90 -2.47 -17.23
C VAL A 734 -49.33 -1.87 -15.97
N THR A 735 -49.98 -2.08 -14.82
CA THR A 735 -49.53 -1.60 -13.49
C THR A 735 -49.18 -2.75 -12.56
N LYS A 736 -49.51 -3.99 -12.92
CA LYS A 736 -49.31 -5.20 -12.12
C LYS A 736 -48.91 -6.37 -13.04
N GLY A 737 -48.21 -7.34 -12.48
CA GLY A 737 -47.81 -8.57 -13.17
C GLY A 737 -47.10 -9.53 -12.22
N LYS A 738 -46.24 -10.38 -12.78
CA LYS A 738 -45.40 -11.33 -12.03
C LYS A 738 -43.97 -11.27 -12.52
N ILE A 739 -43.01 -11.34 -11.62
CA ILE A 739 -41.61 -11.55 -11.94
C ILE A 739 -41.30 -13.05 -11.79
N ILE A 740 -40.82 -13.66 -12.86
CA ILE A 740 -40.50 -15.09 -12.92
C ILE A 740 -38.99 -15.26 -13.03
N LYS A 741 -38.38 -15.97 -12.07
CA LYS A 741 -36.98 -16.37 -12.15
C LYS A 741 -36.84 -17.65 -12.97
N GLN A 742 -36.07 -17.58 -14.05
CA GLN A 742 -35.70 -18.73 -14.88
C GLN A 742 -34.24 -19.13 -14.65
N THR A 743 -33.94 -20.40 -14.81
CA THR A 743 -32.54 -20.88 -14.80
C THR A 743 -32.19 -21.32 -16.23
N ASN A 744 -31.15 -20.75 -16.79
CA ASN A 744 -30.65 -21.07 -18.11
C ASN A 744 -29.89 -22.42 -18.11
N PRO A 745 -29.69 -23.08 -19.26
CA PRO A 745 -28.94 -24.32 -19.32
C PRO A 745 -27.51 -24.27 -18.80
N ASP A 746 -26.88 -23.08 -18.79
CA ASP A 746 -25.55 -22.81 -18.27
C ASP A 746 -25.53 -22.54 -16.76
N GLY A 747 -26.66 -22.66 -16.05
CA GLY A 747 -26.78 -22.39 -14.63
C GLY A 747 -26.98 -20.92 -14.26
N THR A 748 -26.90 -19.99 -15.20
CA THR A 748 -27.19 -18.58 -14.98
C THR A 748 -28.69 -18.33 -14.76
N HIS A 749 -29.03 -17.19 -14.16
CA HIS A 749 -30.42 -16.85 -13.88
C HIS A 749 -30.87 -15.65 -14.70
N ARG A 750 -32.04 -15.83 -15.34
CA ARG A 750 -32.76 -14.80 -16.08
C ARG A 750 -34.03 -14.42 -15.34
N TYR A 751 -34.47 -13.20 -15.46
CA TYR A 751 -35.72 -12.70 -14.86
C TYR A 751 -36.65 -12.22 -15.96
N ASP A 752 -37.89 -12.74 -15.99
CA ASP A 752 -38.91 -12.43 -16.97
C ASP A 752 -40.06 -11.70 -16.26
N PHE A 753 -40.74 -10.76 -16.94
CA PHE A 753 -41.95 -10.12 -16.44
C PHE A 753 -43.16 -10.57 -17.24
N GLN A 754 -44.16 -11.11 -16.56
CA GLN A 754 -45.42 -11.61 -17.15
C GLN A 754 -46.60 -10.78 -16.69
N PHE A 755 -47.46 -10.38 -17.64
CA PHE A 755 -48.69 -9.64 -17.35
C PHE A 755 -49.85 -10.12 -18.20
N LYS A 756 -51.10 -9.77 -17.87
CA LYS A 756 -52.28 -10.01 -18.70
C LYS A 756 -52.54 -8.76 -19.56
N ASN A 757 -52.67 -8.92 -20.85
CA ASN A 757 -53.05 -7.86 -21.76
C ASN A 757 -54.58 -7.55 -21.65
N ARG A 758 -55.05 -6.49 -22.33
CA ARG A 758 -56.47 -6.08 -22.31
C ARG A 758 -57.46 -7.16 -22.73
N ARG A 759 -57.02 -8.19 -23.47
CA ARG A 759 -57.81 -9.33 -23.92
C ARG A 759 -57.71 -10.54 -22.96
N GLY A 760 -57.01 -10.41 -21.84
CA GLY A 760 -56.86 -11.46 -20.84
C GLY A 760 -55.69 -12.47 -21.15
N TYR A 761 -55.03 -12.33 -22.28
CA TYR A 761 -53.92 -13.24 -22.64
C TYR A 761 -52.67 -12.89 -21.84
N LYS A 762 -51.92 -13.93 -21.42
CA LYS A 762 -50.62 -13.76 -20.76
C LYS A 762 -49.56 -13.34 -21.78
N THR A 763 -48.87 -12.24 -21.50
CA THR A 763 -47.76 -11.71 -22.28
C THR A 763 -46.53 -11.70 -21.42
N THR A 764 -45.42 -12.20 -21.92
CA THR A 764 -44.14 -12.26 -21.17
C THR A 764 -43.09 -11.37 -21.85
N VAL A 765 -42.44 -10.52 -21.08
CA VAL A 765 -41.21 -9.78 -21.44
C VAL A 765 -40.05 -10.57 -20.87
N GLU A 766 -39.29 -11.21 -21.74
CA GLU A 766 -38.17 -12.07 -21.35
C GLU A 766 -36.88 -11.25 -21.14
N GLY A 767 -36.03 -11.71 -20.25
CA GLY A 767 -34.66 -11.24 -20.09
C GLY A 767 -34.53 -9.85 -19.55
N LEU A 768 -35.22 -9.46 -18.46
CA LEU A 768 -35.05 -8.16 -17.83
C LEU A 768 -33.59 -7.87 -17.48
N SER A 769 -32.83 -8.91 -17.03
CA SER A 769 -31.41 -8.79 -16.71
C SER A 769 -30.51 -8.51 -17.89
N GLU A 770 -30.94 -8.85 -19.10
CA GLU A 770 -30.19 -8.71 -20.34
C GLU A 770 -30.50 -7.40 -21.04
N LYS A 771 -31.68 -6.84 -20.78
CA LYS A 771 -32.21 -5.63 -21.42
C LYS A 771 -31.97 -4.35 -20.60
N PHE A 772 -31.62 -4.47 -19.33
CA PHE A 772 -31.44 -3.33 -18.46
C PHE A 772 -29.96 -2.99 -18.33
N ASN A 773 -29.67 -1.68 -18.21
CA ASN A 773 -28.33 -1.17 -18.02
C ASN A 773 -27.66 -1.85 -16.81
N PRO A 774 -26.47 -2.45 -16.96
CA PRO A 774 -25.82 -3.23 -15.90
C PRO A 774 -25.54 -2.45 -14.61
N GLU A 775 -25.25 -1.15 -14.70
CA GLU A 775 -24.97 -0.32 -13.52
C GLU A 775 -26.21 -0.18 -12.65
N TYR A 776 -27.33 0.23 -13.23
CA TYR A 776 -28.59 0.38 -12.50
C TYR A 776 -29.20 -0.96 -12.09
N TRP A 777 -28.94 -2.02 -12.85
CA TRP A 777 -29.28 -3.38 -12.49
C TRP A 777 -28.56 -3.81 -11.21
N ASN A 778 -27.25 -3.47 -11.06
CA ASN A 778 -26.48 -3.80 -9.88
C ASN A 778 -26.95 -3.01 -8.64
N TYR A 779 -27.27 -1.72 -8.78
CA TYR A 779 -27.88 -0.95 -7.68
C TYR A 779 -29.23 -1.56 -7.25
N ALA A 780 -30.06 -1.93 -8.20
CA ALA A 780 -31.34 -2.57 -7.94
C ALA A 780 -31.19 -3.94 -7.24
N LYS A 781 -30.14 -4.72 -7.60
CA LYS A 781 -29.80 -5.97 -6.90
C LYS A 781 -29.40 -5.74 -5.44
N LEU A 782 -28.58 -4.72 -5.17
CA LEU A 782 -28.18 -4.38 -3.79
C LEU A 782 -29.39 -3.95 -2.96
N ILE A 783 -30.26 -3.10 -3.50
CA ILE A 783 -31.52 -2.69 -2.83
C ILE A 783 -32.40 -3.92 -2.59
N SER A 784 -32.52 -4.83 -3.57
CA SER A 784 -33.25 -6.07 -3.43
C SER A 784 -32.68 -6.95 -2.31
N GLY A 785 -31.36 -7.00 -2.15
CA GLY A 785 -30.69 -7.67 -1.03
C GLY A 785 -31.17 -7.13 0.31
N VAL A 786 -31.13 -5.82 0.48
CA VAL A 786 -31.57 -5.12 1.71
C VAL A 786 -33.07 -5.35 2.00
N LEU A 787 -33.93 -5.35 0.95
CA LEU A 787 -35.36 -5.63 1.08
C LEU A 787 -35.66 -7.05 1.54
N ARG A 788 -34.90 -8.04 1.04
CA ARG A 788 -35.00 -9.47 1.40
C ARG A 788 -34.71 -9.69 2.87
N TYR A 789 -33.71 -8.99 3.42
CA TYR A 789 -33.37 -9.03 4.85
C TYR A 789 -34.27 -8.15 5.72
N ARG A 790 -35.42 -7.73 5.19
CA ARG A 790 -36.52 -7.04 5.92
C ARG A 790 -36.12 -5.72 6.59
N MET A 791 -35.12 -5.01 6.07
CA MET A 791 -34.88 -3.63 6.52
C MET A 791 -36.17 -2.82 6.42
N PRO A 792 -36.54 -2.01 7.41
CA PRO A 792 -37.77 -1.16 7.33
C PRO A 792 -37.74 -0.29 6.06
N ILE A 793 -38.88 -0.26 5.33
CA ILE A 793 -38.94 0.41 4.02
C ILE A 793 -38.54 1.89 4.11
N SER A 794 -38.90 2.59 5.21
CA SER A 794 -38.49 3.96 5.48
C SER A 794 -36.96 4.12 5.54
N HIS A 795 -36.23 3.11 6.06
CA HIS A 795 -34.76 3.11 6.09
C HIS A 795 -34.15 2.80 4.70
N VAL A 796 -34.79 1.91 3.93
CA VAL A 796 -34.36 1.65 2.54
C VAL A 796 -34.56 2.91 1.70
N ILE A 797 -35.63 3.66 1.86
CA ILE A 797 -35.87 4.94 1.18
C ILE A 797 -34.75 5.94 1.56
N LYS A 798 -34.42 6.06 2.85
CA LYS A 798 -33.33 6.94 3.31
C LYS A 798 -31.97 6.52 2.74
N LEU A 799 -31.71 5.22 2.67
CA LEU A 799 -30.49 4.67 2.05
C LEU A 799 -30.42 5.05 0.57
N VAL A 800 -31.48 4.83 -0.19
CA VAL A 800 -31.56 5.19 -1.62
C VAL A 800 -31.36 6.70 -1.83
N GLY A 801 -31.99 7.54 -1.00
CA GLY A 801 -31.84 8.99 -1.03
C GLY A 801 -30.42 9.49 -0.76
N SER A 802 -29.66 8.73 0.04
CA SER A 802 -28.27 9.06 0.35
C SER A 802 -27.24 8.64 -0.72
N LEU A 803 -27.65 7.88 -1.74
CA LEU A 803 -26.75 7.47 -2.82
C LEU A 803 -26.25 8.68 -3.61
N GLN A 804 -24.95 8.77 -3.83
CA GLN A 804 -24.34 9.79 -4.70
C GLN A 804 -24.20 9.21 -6.10
N LEU A 805 -25.01 9.72 -7.04
CA LEU A 805 -24.99 9.35 -8.44
C LEU A 805 -24.40 10.48 -9.27
N LYS A 806 -23.77 10.16 -10.41
CA LYS A 806 -23.05 11.13 -11.26
C LYS A 806 -23.90 12.31 -11.81
N SER A 807 -25.21 12.24 -11.75
CA SER A 807 -26.10 13.33 -12.18
C SER A 807 -27.15 13.63 -11.10
N GLU A 808 -27.11 14.84 -10.53
CA GLU A 808 -28.07 15.32 -9.54
C GLU A 808 -29.07 16.29 -10.18
N HIS A 809 -30.04 15.78 -10.92
CA HIS A 809 -31.18 16.52 -11.38
C HIS A 809 -32.44 16.17 -10.58
N ILE A 810 -33.46 17.07 -10.59
CA ILE A 810 -34.72 16.90 -9.84
C ILE A 810 -35.42 15.56 -10.14
N ASN A 811 -35.28 15.05 -11.37
CA ASN A 811 -35.81 13.74 -11.79
C ASN A 811 -34.65 12.78 -11.98
N THR A 812 -34.23 12.14 -10.91
CA THR A 812 -33.13 11.17 -10.94
C THR A 812 -33.66 9.75 -10.71
N TRP A 813 -32.84 8.75 -11.04
CA TRP A 813 -33.13 7.34 -10.79
C TRP A 813 -33.46 7.08 -9.31
N LYS A 814 -32.70 7.69 -8.37
CA LYS A 814 -32.94 7.52 -6.93
C LYS A 814 -34.34 8.01 -6.52
N VAL A 815 -34.76 9.17 -7.03
CA VAL A 815 -36.13 9.71 -6.77
C VAL A 815 -37.21 8.77 -7.32
N GLY A 816 -36.98 8.16 -8.47
CA GLY A 816 -37.86 7.16 -9.06
C GLY A 816 -37.99 5.90 -8.22
N VAL A 817 -36.87 5.38 -7.68
CA VAL A 817 -36.84 4.22 -6.80
C VAL A 817 -37.51 4.54 -5.44
N GLU A 818 -37.19 5.70 -4.86
CA GLU A 818 -37.85 6.17 -3.64
C GLU A 818 -39.36 6.21 -3.83
N ARG A 819 -39.83 6.79 -4.94
CA ARG A 819 -41.28 6.87 -5.26
C ARG A 819 -41.91 5.49 -5.39
N ALA A 820 -41.20 4.52 -5.99
CA ALA A 820 -41.68 3.15 -6.11
C ALA A 820 -41.83 2.45 -4.75
N LEU A 821 -40.98 2.79 -3.77
CA LEU A 821 -40.98 2.19 -2.43
C LEU A 821 -41.88 2.95 -1.43
N LYS A 822 -42.09 4.26 -1.55
CA LYS A 822 -42.85 5.09 -0.61
C LYS A 822 -44.27 4.60 -0.37
N LYS A 823 -44.93 4.06 -1.40
CA LYS A 823 -46.28 3.53 -1.26
C LYS A 823 -46.44 2.30 -0.35
N TYR A 824 -45.36 1.70 0.09
CA TYR A 824 -45.36 0.56 1.01
C TYR A 824 -45.00 0.97 2.45
N VAL A 825 -44.80 2.24 2.72
CA VAL A 825 -44.61 2.76 4.08
C VAL A 825 -46.01 2.96 4.70
N SER A 826 -46.22 2.44 5.90
CA SER A 826 -47.51 2.58 6.58
C SER A 826 -47.81 4.06 6.87
N ASP A 827 -49.07 4.45 6.66
CA ASP A 827 -49.56 5.78 6.98
C ASP A 827 -49.30 6.16 8.43
N GLY A 828 -48.95 7.41 8.70
CA GLY A 828 -48.57 7.90 10.01
C GLY A 828 -47.14 7.63 10.45
N THR A 829 -46.34 6.87 9.65
CA THR A 829 -44.90 6.65 9.94
C THR A 829 -44.16 7.97 9.89
N LYS A 830 -43.43 8.33 10.95
CA LYS A 830 -42.61 9.55 10.98
C LYS A 830 -41.45 9.48 10.01
N ALA A 831 -41.20 10.53 9.25
CA ALA A 831 -40.02 10.70 8.40
C ALA A 831 -38.87 11.31 9.22
N ASN A 832 -38.26 10.48 10.09
CA ASN A 832 -37.21 10.92 11.02
C ASN A 832 -36.04 11.57 10.31
N GLY A 833 -35.63 12.77 10.77
CA GLY A 833 -34.52 13.54 10.22
C GLY A 833 -34.89 14.34 8.96
N GLN A 834 -36.19 14.49 8.63
CA GLN A 834 -36.67 15.39 7.57
C GLN A 834 -37.49 16.54 8.16
N VAL A 835 -37.13 17.75 7.75
CA VAL A 835 -37.79 18.98 8.19
C VAL A 835 -38.83 19.41 7.15
N CYS A 836 -39.97 19.89 7.56
CA CYS A 836 -40.95 20.43 6.63
C CYS A 836 -40.40 21.70 5.96
N PRO A 837 -40.34 21.77 4.62
CA PRO A 837 -39.75 22.93 3.91
C PRO A 837 -40.60 24.20 4.05
N VAL A 838 -41.84 24.07 4.55
CA VAL A 838 -42.79 25.21 4.71
C VAL A 838 -42.74 25.80 6.12
N CYS A 839 -42.75 24.98 7.15
CA CYS A 839 -42.77 25.45 8.54
C CYS A 839 -41.48 25.16 9.34
N GLY A 840 -40.50 24.49 8.77
CA GLY A 840 -39.22 24.20 9.42
C GLY A 840 -39.30 23.19 10.58
N GLN A 841 -40.42 22.52 10.80
CA GLN A 841 -40.59 21.57 11.89
C GLN A 841 -40.37 20.11 11.46
N GLU A 842 -39.86 19.26 12.34
CA GLU A 842 -39.70 17.81 12.11
C GLU A 842 -40.99 17.04 12.36
N THR A 843 -42.04 17.42 11.65
CA THR A 843 -43.43 16.88 11.84
C THR A 843 -43.92 16.20 10.57
N LEU A 844 -43.03 15.75 9.69
CA LEU A 844 -43.40 15.04 8.47
C LEU A 844 -43.72 13.56 8.76
N VAL A 845 -44.88 13.09 8.25
CA VAL A 845 -45.31 11.70 8.27
C VAL A 845 -45.65 11.20 6.88
N TYR A 846 -45.51 9.90 6.66
CA TYR A 846 -45.97 9.27 5.41
C TYR A 846 -47.49 9.13 5.44
N GLN A 847 -48.16 9.57 4.38
CA GLN A 847 -49.61 9.47 4.18
C GLN A 847 -49.87 9.14 2.71
N GLU A 848 -50.46 7.99 2.40
CA GLU A 848 -50.73 7.52 1.03
C GLU A 848 -49.55 7.63 0.07
N GLY A 849 -48.34 7.36 0.57
CA GLY A 849 -47.09 7.45 -0.20
C GLY A 849 -46.55 8.86 -0.39
N CYS A 850 -47.16 9.89 0.19
CA CYS A 850 -46.69 11.28 0.24
C CYS A 850 -46.17 11.64 1.63
N LEU A 851 -45.36 12.71 1.73
CA LEU A 851 -44.97 13.27 3.02
C LEU A 851 -45.95 14.41 3.38
N LEU A 852 -46.65 14.25 4.49
CA LEU A 852 -47.60 15.26 5.03
C LEU A 852 -47.02 15.87 6.30
N CYS A 853 -47.01 17.18 6.40
CA CYS A 853 -46.63 17.86 7.63
C CYS A 853 -47.85 17.93 8.57
N THR A 854 -47.78 17.32 9.73
CA THR A 854 -48.85 17.32 10.73
C THR A 854 -49.03 18.68 11.43
N ASN A 855 -48.04 19.59 11.30
CA ASN A 855 -48.09 20.92 11.90
C ASN A 855 -48.74 21.97 10.98
N CYS A 856 -48.35 22.01 9.69
CA CYS A 856 -48.85 23.06 8.76
C CYS A 856 -49.69 22.53 7.60
N GLY A 857 -49.93 21.20 7.54
CA GLY A 857 -50.74 20.60 6.47
C GLY A 857 -50.04 20.54 5.08
N ALA A 858 -48.80 21.02 4.96
CA ALA A 858 -48.08 20.95 3.71
C ALA A 858 -47.84 19.51 3.28
N SER A 859 -48.17 19.16 2.04
CA SER A 859 -47.99 17.83 1.48
C SER A 859 -46.96 17.86 0.34
N ARG A 860 -46.06 16.90 0.32
CA ARG A 860 -45.08 16.69 -0.75
C ARG A 860 -45.20 15.26 -1.27
N CYS A 861 -45.79 15.12 -2.44
CA CYS A 861 -45.77 13.91 -3.24
C CYS A 861 -44.62 14.05 -4.22
N GLY A 862 -43.58 13.24 -4.06
CA GLY A 862 -42.33 13.31 -4.86
C GLY A 862 -42.48 12.82 -6.28
#